data_986649dda40da485be064a045d259e8e
#
_entry.id   986649dda40da485be064a045d259e8e
#
_cell.length_a   1.000
_cell.length_b   1.000
_cell.length_c   1.000
_cell.angle_alpha   90.00
_cell.angle_beta   90.00
_cell.angle_gamma   90.00
#
_symmetry.space_group_name_H-M   'P 1'
#
loop_
_entity.id
_entity.type
_entity.pdbx_description
1 polymer ?
#
loop_
_entity_poly.entity_id
_entity_poly.type
_entity_poly.pdbx_seq_one_letter_code
_entity_poly.pdbx_strand_id
1 'polypeptide(L)'
;MTASKMKYIIVGGVAGGATAAARIRRLTEDAEIVLFEKGEHISYANCGLPYYIGGVIEDRDRLFVQTPEAFGKRFNIDVRILSEVTAIEAEAKQVTVHTADGKEYVESYDKLLLSPGASPVVPPLEGIDSKGIFTLRNVSDTDRIKAYMAEHKVKRAVIVGGGFIGLEMAENLKHAGAQVAVVEMANQVMAPIDFSMAALVHEHLQQQDVRLYLEQAVEGFSREGDELTVHFKSGVSLKADMVLLSIGVRAETRLAQTAGLKIGEMRGIWVDEYLQTSHEHIYAVGDAIEFPHPITGKSWLNFLAGPANRQARIVADNMVLGNRLKYEGSVGTSIAKVFDITVASTGLPAKRLKQMEIPYLSATIHSGSHAGYYPGSRQMDIKITFSPSDGRLYGAQIVGYEGVDTRINQYALAIKTGATVDDLTRLEHAYAPPFSSAKDPVAISGYVAGNILAGKMTPLYWRELEQADTTKVILVDVRTADEYALGTIGGAVNIPLDDLRERMGEIPTDVPVWLFCGVGLRGYLASNILKANGYRDVRNLIGGLKTYRAATAKLVAPADFDTAADSHSSEAAVHYNHSCETSVCEGGKTVVRVDACGIQCPGPILKMKQAMDGLAPGEQLEVRATDAAFPRDAEAWCRTTGNRFLGRHSESGVYIAMIEKTTPCAVEASKPQQGDSGKTLILFSDDLDKVLATFVLANGAAATGRKVSIFFTFWGLNAIKKTNGPKVAKDFFGRMFSWMLPSDSTRLALSKMNMMGMGAKMMRYLMRKKGVDSLEELRQQAVDNGVEFIACQMSMDVMGVRREELLDNVTVGGVATYMERAEKANVNLFI
;
A
#
# COMPACT_ATOMS: atom_id res chain seq x y z
N MET A 1 16.27 61.69 11.60
CA MET A 1 16.98 60.47 11.10
C MET A 1 15.94 59.42 10.92
N THR A 2 15.58 59.12 9.70
CA THR A 2 14.72 57.94 9.36
C THR A 2 15.49 56.71 9.87
N ALA A 3 14.94 55.95 10.82
CA ALA A 3 15.52 54.69 11.25
C ALA A 3 15.79 53.85 9.99
N SER A 4 17.02 53.40 9.83
CA SER A 4 17.38 52.50 8.73
C SER A 4 16.47 51.31 8.77
N LYS A 5 15.81 50.98 7.64
CA LYS A 5 14.94 49.80 7.51
C LYS A 5 15.82 48.57 7.73
N MET A 6 15.36 47.65 8.58
CA MET A 6 16.04 46.34 8.75
C MET A 6 16.00 45.56 7.43
N LYS A 7 17.17 45.05 7.04
CA LYS A 7 17.34 44.26 5.80
C LYS A 7 17.55 42.78 6.12
N TYR A 8 16.65 41.99 5.58
CA TYR A 8 16.67 40.52 5.71
C TYR A 8 17.04 39.88 4.37
N ILE A 9 18.06 39.07 4.38
CA ILE A 9 18.42 38.25 3.22
C ILE A 9 18.04 36.80 3.51
N ILE A 10 17.38 36.13 2.53
CA ILE A 10 17.01 34.73 2.59
C ILE A 10 17.68 34.01 1.41
N VAL A 11 18.42 32.94 1.68
CA VAL A 11 19.08 32.09 0.68
C VAL A 11 18.32 30.78 0.54
N GLY A 12 17.72 30.56 -0.61
CA GLY A 12 16.87 29.44 -0.94
C GLY A 12 15.37 29.76 -0.86
N GLY A 13 14.67 29.57 -1.96
CA GLY A 13 13.30 30.07 -2.19
C GLY A 13 12.19 29.00 -2.10
N VAL A 14 12.43 27.78 -1.53
CA VAL A 14 11.41 26.73 -1.48
C VAL A 14 10.76 26.68 -0.08
N ALA A 15 10.59 25.52 0.55
CA ALA A 15 9.76 25.35 1.73
C ALA A 15 10.16 26.27 2.91
N GLY A 16 11.42 26.22 3.33
CA GLY A 16 11.90 26.99 4.47
C GLY A 16 11.97 28.49 4.19
N GLY A 17 12.69 28.86 3.13
CA GLY A 17 12.96 30.26 2.83
C GLY A 17 11.73 31.07 2.41
N ALA A 18 10.93 30.56 1.46
CA ALA A 18 9.70 31.25 1.04
C ALA A 18 8.70 31.43 2.20
N THR A 19 8.53 30.40 3.03
CA THR A 19 7.66 30.47 4.21
C THR A 19 8.17 31.51 5.22
N ALA A 20 9.48 31.55 5.47
CA ALA A 20 10.09 32.53 6.38
C ALA A 20 9.96 33.95 5.82
N ALA A 21 10.29 34.18 4.55
CA ALA A 21 10.18 35.49 3.90
C ALA A 21 8.75 36.05 4.00
N ALA A 22 7.76 35.25 3.65
CA ALA A 22 6.35 35.62 3.78
C ALA A 22 5.92 35.87 5.24
N ARG A 23 6.53 35.17 6.23
CA ARG A 23 6.26 35.39 7.64
C ARG A 23 6.94 36.65 8.16
N ILE A 24 8.16 36.94 7.78
CA ILE A 24 8.86 38.18 8.13
C ILE A 24 8.05 39.39 7.69
N ARG A 25 7.56 39.40 6.43
CA ARG A 25 6.71 40.49 5.93
C ARG A 25 5.45 40.70 6.77
N ARG A 26 4.80 39.62 7.20
CA ARG A 26 3.61 39.70 8.08
C ARG A 26 3.91 40.21 9.49
N LEU A 27 5.16 40.18 9.91
CA LEU A 27 5.60 40.70 11.20
C LEU A 27 6.10 42.14 11.11
N THR A 28 6.62 42.55 9.96
CA THR A 28 7.17 43.89 9.74
C THR A 28 6.95 44.33 8.29
N GLU A 29 6.13 45.38 8.11
CA GLU A 29 5.81 45.90 6.75
C GLU A 29 6.94 46.77 6.18
N ASP A 30 7.73 47.40 7.05
CA ASP A 30 8.78 48.35 6.67
C ASP A 30 10.12 47.70 6.31
N ALA A 31 10.30 46.41 6.54
CA ALA A 31 11.55 45.71 6.27
C ALA A 31 11.87 45.63 4.77
N GLU A 32 13.15 45.68 4.44
CA GLU A 32 13.66 45.23 3.14
C GLU A 32 13.90 43.73 3.22
N ILE A 33 13.32 43.00 2.30
CA ILE A 33 13.43 41.54 2.25
C ILE A 33 13.89 41.15 0.87
N VAL A 34 15.06 40.47 0.78
CA VAL A 34 15.60 39.94 -0.48
C VAL A 34 15.67 38.43 -0.37
N LEU A 35 15.11 37.73 -1.36
CA LEU A 35 15.14 36.28 -1.44
C LEU A 35 15.97 35.88 -2.67
N PHE A 36 17.06 35.16 -2.46
CA PHE A 36 17.91 34.59 -3.50
C PHE A 36 17.58 33.13 -3.74
N GLU A 37 17.36 32.77 -4.99
CA GLU A 37 17.19 31.39 -5.46
C GLU A 37 18.10 31.15 -6.67
N LYS A 38 18.92 30.09 -6.58
CA LYS A 38 19.83 29.74 -7.69
C LYS A 38 19.12 29.13 -8.89
N GLY A 39 17.96 28.52 -8.68
CA GLY A 39 17.12 27.97 -9.73
C GLY A 39 16.15 28.96 -10.33
N GLU A 40 15.39 28.53 -11.32
CA GLU A 40 14.37 29.34 -12.02
C GLU A 40 13.07 29.50 -11.22
N HIS A 41 12.84 28.65 -10.22
CA HIS A 41 11.54 28.53 -9.57
C HIS A 41 11.67 28.58 -8.05
N ILE A 42 10.74 29.30 -7.43
CA ILE A 42 10.51 29.32 -5.98
C ILE A 42 9.21 28.60 -5.63
N SER A 43 9.04 28.28 -4.36
CA SER A 43 7.75 27.85 -3.79
C SER A 43 6.99 26.83 -4.64
N TYR A 44 7.67 25.77 -5.08
CA TYR A 44 7.07 24.68 -5.83
C TYR A 44 6.87 23.40 -4.98
N ALA A 45 5.96 22.54 -5.44
CA ALA A 45 5.59 21.28 -4.80
C ALA A 45 6.67 20.22 -5.06
N ASN A 46 7.74 20.23 -4.28
CA ASN A 46 8.86 19.30 -4.43
C ASN A 46 8.41 17.82 -4.36
N CYS A 47 7.49 17.50 -3.45
CA CYS A 47 6.92 16.17 -3.33
C CYS A 47 5.93 15.81 -4.46
N GLY A 48 5.56 16.76 -5.32
CA GLY A 48 4.71 16.53 -6.50
C GLY A 48 5.48 16.06 -7.74
N LEU A 49 6.80 16.18 -7.74
CA LEU A 49 7.64 15.93 -8.92
C LEU A 49 7.52 14.49 -9.46
N PRO A 50 7.58 13.42 -8.62
CA PRO A 50 7.37 12.05 -9.08
C PRO A 50 5.99 11.87 -9.73
N TYR A 51 4.94 12.43 -9.15
CA TYR A 51 3.56 12.31 -9.63
C TYR A 51 3.32 13.04 -10.95
N TYR A 52 4.06 14.13 -11.20
CA TYR A 52 4.06 14.80 -12.50
C TYR A 52 4.82 13.97 -13.55
N ILE A 53 5.91 13.32 -13.20
CA ILE A 53 6.63 12.40 -14.09
C ILE A 53 5.71 11.26 -14.52
N GLY A 54 4.98 10.65 -13.58
CA GLY A 54 4.04 9.55 -13.83
C GLY A 54 2.72 9.95 -14.49
N GLY A 55 2.46 11.26 -14.67
CA GLY A 55 1.21 11.74 -15.27
C GLY A 55 0.00 11.80 -14.33
N VAL A 56 0.16 11.52 -13.04
CA VAL A 56 -0.91 11.72 -12.03
C VAL A 56 -1.23 13.21 -11.86
N ILE A 57 -0.21 14.04 -11.85
CA ILE A 57 -0.33 15.49 -12.00
C ILE A 57 -0.09 15.76 -13.49
N GLU A 58 -1.16 16.08 -14.22
CA GLU A 58 -1.09 16.28 -15.68
C GLU A 58 -0.50 17.64 -16.06
N ASP A 59 -0.90 18.67 -15.31
CA ASP A 59 -0.54 20.06 -15.59
C ASP A 59 0.70 20.46 -14.78
N ARG A 60 1.77 20.83 -15.50
CA ARG A 60 3.05 21.29 -14.92
C ARG A 60 2.87 22.51 -14.01
N ASP A 61 1.98 23.43 -14.37
CA ASP A 61 1.80 24.68 -13.64
C ASP A 61 1.21 24.45 -12.24
N ARG A 62 0.58 23.29 -11.98
CA ARG A 62 0.13 22.88 -10.64
C ARG A 62 1.26 22.57 -9.68
N LEU A 63 2.47 22.39 -10.17
CA LEU A 63 3.66 22.23 -9.32
C LEU A 63 4.03 23.56 -8.64
N PHE A 64 3.64 24.70 -9.18
CA PHE A 64 4.01 26.01 -8.64
C PHE A 64 2.95 26.51 -7.66
N VAL A 65 3.32 26.57 -6.39
CA VAL A 65 2.47 27.16 -5.34
C VAL A 65 2.42 28.69 -5.51
N GLN A 66 3.56 29.29 -5.86
CA GLN A 66 3.67 30.72 -6.19
C GLN A 66 4.74 30.91 -7.27
N THR A 67 4.52 31.85 -8.19
CA THR A 67 5.57 32.34 -9.08
C THR A 67 6.41 33.44 -8.41
N PRO A 68 7.66 33.68 -8.85
CA PRO A 68 8.49 34.75 -8.31
C PRO A 68 7.80 36.12 -8.32
N GLU A 69 7.15 36.48 -9.44
CA GLU A 69 6.46 37.77 -9.63
C GLU A 69 5.25 37.89 -8.71
N ALA A 70 4.41 36.85 -8.64
CA ALA A 70 3.22 36.85 -7.79
C ALA A 70 3.59 36.88 -6.31
N PHE A 71 4.64 36.16 -5.92
CA PHE A 71 5.15 36.14 -4.55
C PHE A 71 5.76 37.49 -4.17
N GLY A 72 6.62 38.05 -5.01
CA GLY A 72 7.25 39.34 -4.84
C GLY A 72 6.21 40.45 -4.70
N LYS A 73 5.23 40.52 -5.59
CA LYS A 73 4.14 41.49 -5.57
C LYS A 73 3.25 41.36 -4.32
N ARG A 74 2.86 40.15 -3.96
CA ARG A 74 1.95 39.88 -2.83
C ARG A 74 2.56 40.25 -1.49
N PHE A 75 3.84 39.91 -1.33
CA PHE A 75 4.54 40.08 -0.06
C PHE A 75 5.54 41.24 -0.04
N ASN A 76 5.60 42.05 -1.10
CA ASN A 76 6.59 43.14 -1.22
C ASN A 76 8.01 42.65 -0.90
N ILE A 77 8.45 41.58 -1.57
CA ILE A 77 9.75 40.92 -1.44
C ILE A 77 10.50 41.05 -2.76
N ASP A 78 11.77 41.45 -2.71
CA ASP A 78 12.67 41.41 -3.86
C ASP A 78 13.11 39.95 -4.08
N VAL A 79 12.50 39.27 -5.07
CA VAL A 79 12.77 37.88 -5.40
C VAL A 79 13.74 37.81 -6.58
N ARG A 80 14.95 37.33 -6.33
CA ARG A 80 16.02 37.20 -7.33
C ARG A 80 16.29 35.73 -7.61
N ILE A 81 15.68 35.20 -8.65
CA ILE A 81 15.93 33.87 -9.21
C ILE A 81 17.20 33.87 -10.05
N LEU A 82 17.72 32.70 -10.40
CA LEU A 82 18.95 32.50 -11.16
C LEU A 82 20.12 33.30 -10.54
N SER A 83 20.13 33.40 -9.21
CA SER A 83 21.05 34.23 -8.43
C SER A 83 21.59 33.40 -7.27
N GLU A 84 22.80 32.83 -7.44
CA GLU A 84 23.46 32.00 -6.44
C GLU A 84 24.26 32.86 -5.45
N VAL A 85 23.98 32.71 -4.17
CA VAL A 85 24.87 33.21 -3.13
C VAL A 85 26.06 32.26 -3.02
N THR A 86 27.25 32.75 -3.33
CA THR A 86 28.48 31.95 -3.42
C THR A 86 29.41 32.11 -2.21
N ALA A 87 29.34 33.24 -1.52
CA ALA A 87 30.12 33.52 -0.29
C ALA A 87 29.32 34.33 0.73
N ILE A 88 29.70 34.22 1.98
CA ILE A 88 29.17 35.01 3.11
C ILE A 88 30.37 35.57 3.89
N GLU A 89 30.43 36.90 3.99
CA GLU A 89 31.34 37.61 4.88
C GLU A 89 30.57 37.97 6.17
N ALA A 90 30.61 37.04 7.13
CA ALA A 90 29.74 37.12 8.32
C ALA A 90 29.96 38.39 9.16
N GLU A 91 31.22 38.79 9.40
CA GLU A 91 31.59 40.00 10.18
C GLU A 91 31.21 41.28 9.42
N ALA A 92 31.35 41.30 8.10
CA ALA A 92 30.97 42.45 7.27
C ALA A 92 29.46 42.50 6.99
N LYS A 93 28.70 41.46 7.34
CA LYS A 93 27.28 41.26 7.04
C LYS A 93 26.97 41.42 5.57
N GLN A 94 27.71 40.71 4.74
CA GLN A 94 27.61 40.77 3.29
C GLN A 94 27.52 39.35 2.69
N VAL A 95 26.84 39.25 1.57
CA VAL A 95 26.84 38.06 0.74
C VAL A 95 27.30 38.41 -0.66
N THR A 96 28.07 37.53 -1.28
CA THR A 96 28.44 37.61 -2.69
C THR A 96 27.46 36.83 -3.51
N VAL A 97 26.95 37.41 -4.58
CA VAL A 97 25.90 36.85 -5.44
C VAL A 97 26.44 36.76 -6.87
N HIS A 98 26.31 35.54 -7.43
CA HIS A 98 26.56 35.25 -8.82
C HIS A 98 25.25 35.05 -9.56
N THR A 99 25.02 35.76 -10.65
CA THR A 99 23.84 35.62 -11.51
C THR A 99 24.13 34.75 -12.73
N ALA A 100 23.09 34.16 -13.31
CA ALA A 100 23.24 33.29 -14.48
C ALA A 100 23.78 34.01 -15.73
N ASP A 101 23.64 35.36 -15.78
CA ASP A 101 24.25 36.19 -16.84
C ASP A 101 25.74 36.53 -16.58
N GLY A 102 26.33 35.93 -15.56
CA GLY A 102 27.75 36.03 -15.23
C GLY A 102 28.16 37.26 -14.44
N LYS A 103 27.20 38.04 -13.89
CA LYS A 103 27.51 39.18 -13.02
C LYS A 103 27.78 38.71 -11.60
N GLU A 104 28.73 39.36 -10.94
CA GLU A 104 28.99 39.22 -9.52
C GLU A 104 28.77 40.57 -8.82
N TYR A 105 28.10 40.53 -7.68
CA TYR A 105 27.91 41.71 -6.84
C TYR A 105 27.77 41.31 -5.36
N VAL A 106 27.92 42.31 -4.51
CA VAL A 106 27.83 42.15 -3.05
C VAL A 106 26.53 42.78 -2.55
N GLU A 107 25.84 42.10 -1.62
CA GLU A 107 24.60 42.56 -0.99
C GLU A 107 24.77 42.55 0.55
N SER A 108 24.41 43.64 1.20
CA SER A 108 24.51 43.71 2.68
C SER A 108 23.22 43.27 3.36
N TYR A 109 23.31 42.80 4.60
CA TYR A 109 22.17 42.39 5.41
C TYR A 109 22.30 42.82 6.87
N ASP A 110 21.20 42.95 7.59
CA ASP A 110 21.13 43.01 9.03
C ASP A 110 20.98 41.62 9.64
N LYS A 111 20.17 40.77 9.01
CA LYS A 111 20.00 39.37 9.35
C LYS A 111 19.92 38.46 8.10
N LEU A 112 20.54 37.30 8.17
CA LEU A 112 20.64 36.32 7.10
C LEU A 112 19.95 35.02 7.49
N LEU A 113 19.12 34.46 6.63
CA LEU A 113 18.56 33.13 6.76
C LEU A 113 19.10 32.19 5.68
N LEU A 114 19.68 31.07 6.08
CA LEU A 114 20.13 30.01 5.23
C LEU A 114 19.08 28.91 5.13
N SER A 115 18.58 28.64 3.94
CA SER A 115 17.65 27.56 3.63
C SER A 115 18.04 26.84 2.31
N PRO A 116 19.31 26.40 2.17
CA PRO A 116 19.83 25.85 0.92
C PRO A 116 19.30 24.44 0.64
N GLY A 117 18.71 23.77 1.64
CA GLY A 117 18.14 22.44 1.55
C GLY A 117 19.21 21.34 1.53
N ALA A 118 18.94 20.29 0.74
CA ALA A 118 19.82 19.14 0.57
C ALA A 118 20.01 18.83 -0.94
N SER A 119 21.09 18.15 -1.28
CA SER A 119 21.40 17.71 -2.64
C SER A 119 21.40 16.20 -2.73
N PRO A 120 20.98 15.60 -3.86
CA PRO A 120 21.09 14.16 -4.09
C PRO A 120 22.54 13.70 -3.96
N VAL A 121 22.73 12.51 -3.42
CA VAL A 121 24.05 11.88 -3.37
C VAL A 121 24.34 11.28 -4.74
N VAL A 122 25.46 11.69 -5.34
CA VAL A 122 26.00 11.12 -6.58
C VAL A 122 27.37 10.54 -6.24
N PRO A 123 27.53 9.21 -6.21
CA PRO A 123 28.80 8.58 -5.89
C PRO A 123 29.75 8.66 -7.10
N PRO A 124 31.06 8.67 -6.90
CA PRO A 124 32.04 8.70 -7.97
C PRO A 124 32.21 7.29 -8.59
N LEU A 125 31.18 6.85 -9.35
CA LEU A 125 31.20 5.55 -10.04
C LEU A 125 31.54 5.73 -11.51
N GLU A 126 32.18 4.74 -12.10
CA GLU A 126 32.47 4.72 -13.53
C GLU A 126 31.17 4.81 -14.34
N GLY A 127 31.16 5.65 -15.36
CA GLY A 127 30.01 5.83 -16.25
C GLY A 127 28.82 6.59 -15.65
N ILE A 128 28.93 7.18 -14.45
CA ILE A 128 27.82 7.88 -13.76
C ILE A 128 27.27 9.07 -14.55
N ASP A 129 28.10 9.73 -15.38
CA ASP A 129 27.70 10.89 -16.18
C ASP A 129 27.11 10.50 -17.55
N SER A 130 26.82 9.20 -17.77
CA SER A 130 26.25 8.73 -19.03
C SER A 130 24.84 9.30 -19.24
N LYS A 131 24.51 9.65 -20.50
CA LYS A 131 23.16 10.10 -20.89
C LYS A 131 22.13 9.04 -20.48
N GLY A 132 21.05 9.44 -19.85
CA GLY A 132 19.98 8.55 -19.36
C GLY A 132 20.11 8.19 -17.87
N ILE A 133 21.13 8.69 -17.18
CA ILE A 133 21.24 8.60 -15.73
C ILE A 133 20.81 9.94 -15.12
N PHE A 134 19.90 9.89 -14.17
CA PHE A 134 19.27 11.06 -13.58
C PHE A 134 19.26 11.01 -12.04
N THR A 135 19.22 12.19 -11.45
CA THR A 135 18.75 12.43 -10.09
C THR A 135 17.48 13.28 -10.15
N LEU A 136 16.65 13.25 -9.11
CA LEU A 136 15.46 14.06 -9.01
C LEU A 136 15.56 14.99 -7.80
N ARG A 137 15.61 16.31 -8.06
CA ARG A 137 15.72 17.33 -7.00
C ARG A 137 14.74 18.48 -7.19
N ASN A 138 14.56 18.97 -8.41
CA ASN A 138 13.83 20.19 -8.74
C ASN A 138 12.97 20.01 -10.02
N VAL A 139 12.27 21.10 -10.40
CA VAL A 139 11.40 21.09 -11.58
C VAL A 139 12.20 20.88 -12.87
N SER A 140 13.37 21.49 -12.99
CA SER A 140 14.23 21.35 -14.19
C SER A 140 14.73 19.89 -14.37
N ASP A 141 15.00 19.16 -13.28
CA ASP A 141 15.30 17.72 -13.33
C ASP A 141 14.10 16.94 -13.85
N THR A 142 12.91 17.27 -13.36
CA THR A 142 11.66 16.64 -13.76
C THR A 142 11.37 16.83 -15.24
N ASP A 143 11.55 18.06 -15.74
CA ASP A 143 11.38 18.40 -17.16
C ASP A 143 12.37 17.61 -18.04
N ARG A 144 13.64 17.49 -17.60
CA ARG A 144 14.66 16.69 -18.30
C ARG A 144 14.30 15.20 -18.33
N ILE A 145 13.82 14.64 -17.22
CA ILE A 145 13.39 13.23 -17.13
C ILE A 145 12.21 12.99 -18.06
N LYS A 146 11.17 13.84 -18.03
CA LYS A 146 9.99 13.69 -18.90
C LYS A 146 10.35 13.81 -20.38
N ALA A 147 11.18 14.79 -20.73
CA ALA A 147 11.66 14.96 -22.11
C ALA A 147 12.43 13.73 -22.59
N TYR A 148 13.33 13.22 -21.76
CA TYR A 148 14.08 12.00 -22.07
C TYR A 148 13.18 10.78 -22.23
N MET A 149 12.20 10.58 -21.35
CA MET A 149 11.27 9.47 -21.46
C MET A 149 10.45 9.52 -22.75
N ALA A 150 10.02 10.72 -23.18
CA ALA A 150 9.27 10.90 -24.42
C ALA A 150 10.14 10.68 -25.66
N GLU A 151 11.37 11.23 -25.68
CA GLU A 151 12.32 11.13 -26.80
C GLU A 151 12.78 9.70 -27.04
N HIS A 152 13.15 8.98 -25.95
CA HIS A 152 13.77 7.64 -26.02
C HIS A 152 12.77 6.50 -25.82
N LYS A 153 11.47 6.80 -25.64
CA LYS A 153 10.40 5.81 -25.43
C LYS A 153 10.81 4.76 -24.37
N VAL A 154 11.23 5.24 -23.21
CA VAL A 154 11.76 4.43 -22.11
C VAL A 154 10.81 3.28 -21.78
N LYS A 155 11.30 2.04 -21.88
CA LYS A 155 10.58 0.81 -21.56
C LYS A 155 11.10 0.15 -20.27
N ARG A 156 12.38 0.30 -19.97
CA ARG A 156 13.06 -0.29 -18.81
C ARG A 156 13.71 0.80 -17.98
N ALA A 157 13.27 0.94 -16.74
CA ALA A 157 13.82 1.91 -15.80
C ALA A 157 14.43 1.18 -14.59
N VAL A 158 15.68 1.48 -14.28
CA VAL A 158 16.35 1.00 -13.08
C VAL A 158 16.44 2.13 -12.06
N ILE A 159 15.96 1.89 -10.86
CA ILE A 159 16.03 2.82 -9.74
C ILE A 159 17.06 2.30 -8.76
N VAL A 160 18.11 3.07 -8.53
CA VAL A 160 19.15 2.76 -7.55
C VAL A 160 18.81 3.48 -6.25
N GLY A 161 18.42 2.69 -5.24
CA GLY A 161 17.98 3.14 -3.92
C GLY A 161 16.47 2.95 -3.67
N GLY A 162 16.14 2.16 -2.66
CA GLY A 162 14.78 1.80 -2.24
C GLY A 162 14.19 2.71 -1.14
N GLY A 163 14.58 3.99 -1.10
CA GLY A 163 14.02 4.99 -0.19
C GLY A 163 12.66 5.56 -0.66
N PHE A 164 12.15 6.60 0.01
CA PHE A 164 10.88 7.26 -0.33
C PHE A 164 10.82 7.68 -1.80
N ILE A 165 11.78 8.49 -2.24
CA ILE A 165 11.83 9.01 -3.63
C ILE A 165 11.93 7.86 -4.63
N GLY A 166 12.74 6.84 -4.33
CA GLY A 166 12.91 5.68 -5.21
C GLY A 166 11.62 4.89 -5.40
N LEU A 167 10.85 4.66 -4.33
CA LEU A 167 9.59 3.92 -4.41
C LEU A 167 8.46 4.73 -5.04
N GLU A 168 8.38 6.05 -4.76
CA GLU A 168 7.44 6.94 -5.45
C GLU A 168 7.75 6.99 -6.96
N MET A 169 9.03 7.03 -7.34
CA MET A 169 9.43 6.96 -8.74
C MET A 169 9.14 5.59 -9.36
N ALA A 170 9.30 4.49 -8.60
CA ALA A 170 8.97 3.16 -9.09
C ALA A 170 7.48 3.05 -9.47
N GLU A 171 6.59 3.54 -8.61
CA GLU A 171 5.15 3.63 -8.89
C GLU A 171 4.89 4.47 -10.14
N ASN A 172 5.47 5.68 -10.20
CA ASN A 172 5.15 6.65 -11.23
C ASN A 172 5.75 6.28 -12.60
N LEU A 173 6.94 5.68 -12.65
CA LEU A 173 7.50 5.17 -13.89
C LEU A 173 6.73 3.95 -14.41
N LYS A 174 6.25 3.09 -13.51
CA LYS A 174 5.37 1.98 -13.90
C LYS A 174 4.02 2.48 -14.42
N HIS A 175 3.45 3.51 -13.81
CA HIS A 175 2.24 4.21 -14.32
C HIS A 175 2.47 4.80 -15.72
N ALA A 176 3.67 5.32 -16.00
CA ALA A 176 4.07 5.82 -17.30
C ALA A 176 4.37 4.70 -18.32
N GLY A 177 4.19 3.42 -17.96
CA GLY A 177 4.31 2.25 -18.83
C GLY A 177 5.68 1.59 -18.86
N ALA A 178 6.64 1.99 -18.03
CA ALA A 178 7.95 1.35 -17.96
C ALA A 178 7.91 0.07 -17.10
N GLN A 179 8.73 -0.91 -17.45
CA GLN A 179 9.15 -1.98 -16.56
C GLN A 179 10.14 -1.39 -15.55
N VAL A 180 9.98 -1.73 -14.28
CA VAL A 180 10.78 -1.11 -13.21
C VAL A 180 11.55 -2.16 -12.42
N ALA A 181 12.84 -1.90 -12.21
CA ALA A 181 13.67 -2.61 -11.25
C ALA A 181 14.15 -1.63 -10.16
N VAL A 182 14.08 -2.04 -8.91
CA VAL A 182 14.64 -1.31 -7.77
C VAL A 182 15.85 -2.09 -7.25
N VAL A 183 16.99 -1.42 -7.20
CA VAL A 183 18.27 -1.94 -6.72
C VAL A 183 18.61 -1.28 -5.39
N GLU A 184 18.78 -2.06 -4.34
CA GLU A 184 19.07 -1.56 -2.99
C GLU A 184 20.25 -2.32 -2.38
N MET A 185 21.20 -1.59 -1.85
CA MET A 185 22.40 -2.15 -1.22
C MET A 185 22.08 -2.84 0.11
N ALA A 186 21.07 -2.35 0.82
CA ALA A 186 20.59 -2.97 2.05
C ALA A 186 19.72 -4.20 1.75
N ASN A 187 19.45 -5.00 2.79
CA ASN A 187 18.54 -6.13 2.72
C ASN A 187 17.05 -5.74 2.71
N GLN A 188 16.73 -4.43 2.65
CA GLN A 188 15.36 -3.94 2.66
C GLN A 188 15.22 -2.58 1.99
N VAL A 189 14.06 -2.32 1.41
CA VAL A 189 13.60 -0.97 1.05
C VAL A 189 13.08 -0.22 2.30
N MET A 190 12.77 1.06 2.15
CA MET A 190 12.20 1.89 3.22
C MET A 190 13.02 1.85 4.51
N ALA A 191 14.24 2.37 4.45
CA ALA A 191 15.16 2.43 5.60
C ALA A 191 14.56 2.98 6.92
N PRO A 192 13.55 3.85 6.98
CA PRO A 192 12.95 4.31 8.24
C PRO A 192 12.15 3.25 9.02
N ILE A 193 11.77 2.12 8.42
CA ILE A 193 11.01 1.06 9.09
C ILE A 193 11.84 -0.19 9.34
N ASP A 194 11.41 -1.04 10.27
CA ASP A 194 12.07 -2.31 10.57
C ASP A 194 11.83 -3.35 9.47
N PHE A 195 12.71 -4.34 9.37
CA PHE A 195 12.68 -5.37 8.32
C PHE A 195 11.33 -6.09 8.21
N SER A 196 10.70 -6.48 9.34
CA SER A 196 9.41 -7.16 9.33
C SER A 196 8.26 -6.31 8.74
N MET A 197 8.39 -4.99 8.80
CA MET A 197 7.44 -4.06 8.17
C MET A 197 7.81 -3.82 6.70
N ALA A 198 9.11 -3.72 6.39
CA ALA A 198 9.60 -3.59 5.02
C ALA A 198 9.29 -4.83 4.17
N ALA A 199 9.30 -6.01 4.77
CA ALA A 199 8.97 -7.27 4.10
C ALA A 199 7.54 -7.27 3.49
N LEU A 200 6.58 -6.61 4.15
CA LEU A 200 5.24 -6.40 3.60
C LEU A 200 5.27 -5.50 2.34
N VAL A 201 6.17 -4.52 2.33
CA VAL A 201 6.37 -3.65 1.17
C VAL A 201 7.05 -4.41 0.03
N HIS A 202 8.02 -5.29 0.35
CA HIS A 202 8.67 -6.16 -0.65
C HIS A 202 7.66 -7.05 -1.35
N GLU A 203 6.81 -7.74 -0.58
CA GLU A 203 5.74 -8.58 -1.12
C GLU A 203 4.82 -7.78 -2.04
N HIS A 204 4.42 -6.58 -1.61
CA HIS A 204 3.55 -5.71 -2.39
C HIS A 204 4.20 -5.24 -3.70
N LEU A 205 5.46 -4.81 -3.65
CA LEU A 205 6.21 -4.40 -4.85
C LEU A 205 6.31 -5.54 -5.87
N GLN A 206 6.58 -6.78 -5.42
CA GLN A 206 6.59 -7.96 -6.30
C GLN A 206 5.20 -8.26 -6.89
N GLN A 207 4.12 -8.05 -6.12
CA GLN A 207 2.75 -8.18 -6.61
C GLN A 207 2.41 -7.14 -7.68
N GLN A 208 3.09 -5.98 -7.66
CA GLN A 208 2.99 -4.93 -8.66
C GLN A 208 4.00 -5.10 -9.81
N ASP A 209 4.61 -6.28 -9.96
CA ASP A 209 5.64 -6.58 -10.96
C ASP A 209 6.83 -5.61 -10.95
N VAL A 210 7.20 -5.09 -9.78
CA VAL A 210 8.46 -4.37 -9.58
C VAL A 210 9.53 -5.40 -9.21
N ARG A 211 10.61 -5.41 -9.96
CA ARG A 211 11.73 -6.32 -9.70
C ARG A 211 12.61 -5.75 -8.60
N LEU A 212 12.80 -6.53 -7.52
CA LEU A 212 13.61 -6.12 -6.38
C LEU A 212 14.96 -6.85 -6.39
N TYR A 213 16.03 -6.07 -6.39
CA TYR A 213 17.40 -6.50 -6.23
C TYR A 213 17.94 -5.94 -4.92
N LEU A 214 17.74 -6.68 -3.83
CA LEU A 214 18.26 -6.33 -2.50
C LEU A 214 19.66 -6.89 -2.30
N GLU A 215 20.43 -6.29 -1.37
CA GLU A 215 21.83 -6.64 -1.10
C GLU A 215 22.72 -6.53 -2.34
N GLN A 216 22.35 -5.63 -3.28
CA GLN A 216 23.08 -5.39 -4.50
C GLN A 216 23.66 -3.97 -4.50
N ALA A 217 24.99 -3.89 -4.46
CA ALA A 217 25.71 -2.63 -4.60
C ALA A 217 26.05 -2.38 -6.06
N VAL A 218 25.66 -1.23 -6.60
CA VAL A 218 26.07 -0.78 -7.93
C VAL A 218 27.55 -0.44 -7.90
N GLU A 219 28.31 -0.96 -8.86
CA GLU A 219 29.74 -0.75 -9.03
C GLU A 219 30.05 0.30 -10.11
N GLY A 220 29.23 0.37 -11.16
CA GLY A 220 29.41 1.30 -12.25
C GLY A 220 28.31 1.17 -13.30
N PHE A 221 28.49 1.95 -14.37
CA PHE A 221 27.58 1.99 -15.50
C PHE A 221 28.41 1.93 -16.80
N SER A 222 27.86 1.29 -17.82
CA SER A 222 28.40 1.38 -19.19
C SER A 222 27.28 1.70 -20.17
N ARG A 223 27.60 2.21 -21.31
CA ARG A 223 26.66 2.55 -22.38
C ARG A 223 27.18 2.08 -23.71
N GLU A 224 26.37 1.31 -24.42
CA GLU A 224 26.61 0.89 -25.81
C GLU A 224 25.45 1.37 -26.68
N GLY A 225 25.72 2.37 -27.56
CA GLY A 225 24.66 3.02 -28.33
C GLY A 225 23.64 3.72 -27.40
N ASP A 226 22.38 3.31 -27.46
CA ASP A 226 21.32 3.84 -26.60
C ASP A 226 21.03 2.99 -25.35
N GLU A 227 21.65 1.82 -25.22
CA GLU A 227 21.44 0.91 -24.11
C GLU A 227 22.41 1.20 -22.95
N LEU A 228 21.86 1.42 -21.76
CA LEU A 228 22.61 1.51 -20.50
C LEU A 228 22.70 0.14 -19.84
N THR A 229 23.85 -0.15 -19.25
CA THR A 229 24.03 -1.33 -18.38
C THR A 229 24.44 -0.89 -16.99
N VAL A 230 23.73 -1.38 -15.99
CA VAL A 230 24.03 -1.16 -14.57
C VAL A 230 24.79 -2.38 -14.04
N HIS A 231 26.04 -2.20 -13.60
CA HIS A 231 26.90 -3.26 -13.10
C HIS A 231 26.86 -3.35 -11.59
N PHE A 232 26.70 -4.56 -11.05
CA PHE A 232 26.70 -4.82 -9.61
C PHE A 232 28.01 -5.47 -9.17
N LYS A 233 28.43 -5.19 -7.95
CA LYS A 233 29.59 -5.85 -7.33
C LYS A 233 29.51 -7.38 -7.28
N SER A 234 28.31 -7.94 -7.35
CA SER A 234 28.08 -9.39 -7.44
C SER A 234 28.41 -10.00 -8.80
N GLY A 235 28.76 -9.19 -9.80
CA GLY A 235 28.98 -9.60 -11.19
C GLY A 235 27.70 -9.69 -12.02
N VAL A 236 26.53 -9.46 -11.43
CA VAL A 236 25.25 -9.33 -12.16
C VAL A 236 25.18 -7.96 -12.80
N SER A 237 24.53 -7.86 -13.95
CA SER A 237 24.25 -6.60 -14.61
C SER A 237 22.81 -6.53 -15.10
N LEU A 238 22.29 -5.31 -15.24
CA LEU A 238 20.95 -5.04 -15.76
C LEU A 238 21.02 -4.04 -16.90
N LYS A 239 20.34 -4.36 -17.99
CA LYS A 239 20.15 -3.44 -19.11
C LYS A 239 18.98 -2.48 -18.80
N ALA A 240 19.15 -1.22 -19.12
CA ALA A 240 18.15 -0.19 -18.87
C ALA A 240 18.13 0.85 -20.00
N ASP A 241 16.97 1.46 -20.21
CA ASP A 241 16.85 2.62 -21.09
C ASP A 241 17.04 3.93 -20.28
N MET A 242 16.77 3.86 -18.96
CA MET A 242 16.96 4.96 -18.03
C MET A 242 17.33 4.46 -16.64
N VAL A 243 18.19 5.22 -15.95
CA VAL A 243 18.55 4.99 -14.55
C VAL A 243 18.20 6.22 -13.71
N LEU A 244 17.58 6.00 -12.56
CA LEU A 244 17.36 7.04 -11.56
C LEU A 244 18.18 6.73 -10.30
N LEU A 245 19.02 7.67 -9.89
CA LEU A 245 19.77 7.58 -8.65
C LEU A 245 18.97 8.19 -7.50
N SER A 246 18.62 7.36 -6.52
CA SER A 246 17.85 7.73 -5.32
C SER A 246 18.48 7.17 -4.05
N ILE A 247 19.82 7.21 -3.96
CA ILE A 247 20.60 6.62 -2.86
C ILE A 247 20.70 7.50 -1.62
N GLY A 248 19.88 8.52 -1.53
CA GLY A 248 19.80 9.47 -0.43
C GLY A 248 20.19 10.88 -0.81
N VAL A 249 20.13 11.74 0.20
CA VAL A 249 20.43 13.18 0.10
C VAL A 249 21.41 13.58 1.19
N ARG A 250 22.17 14.65 0.97
CA ARG A 250 23.06 15.26 1.95
C ARG A 250 22.68 16.71 2.16
N ALA A 251 22.81 17.19 3.37
CA ALA A 251 22.62 18.60 3.71
C ALA A 251 23.57 19.50 2.91
N GLU A 252 23.05 20.59 2.35
CA GLU A 252 23.84 21.57 1.62
C GLU A 252 24.46 22.56 2.59
N THR A 253 25.75 22.32 2.93
CA THR A 253 26.45 23.07 3.98
C THR A 253 27.66 23.85 3.47
N ARG A 254 27.98 23.76 2.17
CA ARG A 254 29.17 24.39 1.59
C ARG A 254 29.26 25.88 1.92
N LEU A 255 28.16 26.62 1.72
CA LEU A 255 28.10 28.04 1.99
C LEU A 255 28.35 28.37 3.47
N ALA A 256 27.79 27.60 4.38
CA ALA A 256 28.00 27.76 5.82
C ALA A 256 29.44 27.42 6.24
N GLN A 257 30.02 26.38 5.67
CA GLN A 257 31.42 25.98 5.93
C GLN A 257 32.42 27.08 5.49
N THR A 258 32.25 27.61 4.27
CA THR A 258 33.11 28.68 3.76
C THR A 258 32.99 29.96 4.55
N ALA A 259 31.83 30.23 5.17
CA ALA A 259 31.58 31.33 6.07
C ALA A 259 32.11 31.11 7.52
N GLY A 260 32.76 29.97 7.78
CA GLY A 260 33.27 29.66 9.13
C GLY A 260 32.19 29.31 10.15
N LEU A 261 30.95 29.04 9.73
CA LEU A 261 29.88 28.63 10.63
C LEU A 261 30.09 27.19 11.13
N LYS A 262 29.68 26.94 12.38
CA LYS A 262 29.77 25.59 12.97
C LYS A 262 28.93 24.57 12.21
N ILE A 263 29.58 23.48 11.84
CA ILE A 263 28.93 22.28 11.26
C ILE A 263 28.84 21.23 12.36
N GLY A 264 27.69 20.56 12.44
CA GLY A 264 27.44 19.53 13.43
C GLY A 264 28.05 18.17 13.09
N GLU A 265 27.85 17.18 13.95
CA GLU A 265 28.42 15.82 13.84
C GLU A 265 27.88 15.04 12.65
N MET A 266 26.61 15.28 12.31
CA MET A 266 25.94 14.67 11.14
C MET A 266 26.17 15.45 9.84
N ARG A 267 27.09 16.44 9.86
CA ARG A 267 27.45 17.34 8.75
C ARG A 267 26.33 18.28 8.29
N GLY A 268 25.33 18.55 9.14
CA GLY A 268 24.37 19.63 8.97
C GLY A 268 24.89 20.96 9.53
N ILE A 269 24.25 22.08 9.16
CA ILE A 269 24.52 23.38 9.80
C ILE A 269 24.04 23.28 11.24
N TRP A 270 24.95 23.48 12.19
CA TRP A 270 24.59 23.50 13.59
C TRP A 270 23.72 24.73 13.91
N VAL A 271 22.64 24.53 14.62
CA VAL A 271 21.78 25.60 15.13
C VAL A 271 21.46 25.37 16.60
N ASP A 272 21.21 26.48 17.31
CA ASP A 272 20.69 26.44 18.67
C ASP A 272 19.17 26.18 18.69
N GLU A 273 18.58 26.24 19.88
CA GLU A 273 17.15 26.07 20.10
C GLU A 273 16.27 27.17 19.45
N TYR A 274 16.87 28.30 19.04
CA TYR A 274 16.20 29.41 18.33
C TYR A 274 16.40 29.37 16.82
N LEU A 275 17.05 28.33 16.30
CA LEU A 275 17.46 28.16 14.90
C LEU A 275 18.54 29.19 14.47
N GLN A 276 19.28 29.77 15.42
CA GLN A 276 20.41 30.62 15.18
C GLN A 276 21.67 29.75 15.02
N THR A 277 22.53 30.14 14.08
CA THR A 277 23.80 29.44 13.84
C THR A 277 24.84 29.84 14.90
N SER A 278 26.09 29.45 14.71
CA SER A 278 27.20 29.94 15.57
C SER A 278 27.48 31.44 15.44
N HIS A 279 26.77 32.15 14.56
CA HIS A 279 26.88 33.60 14.36
C HIS A 279 25.56 34.30 14.68
N GLU A 280 25.62 35.39 15.47
CA GLU A 280 24.42 36.06 16.04
C GLU A 280 23.43 36.66 15.02
N HIS A 281 23.89 36.95 13.79
CA HIS A 281 23.05 37.52 12.74
C HIS A 281 22.64 36.54 11.67
N ILE A 282 23.03 35.25 11.78
CA ILE A 282 22.80 34.23 10.80
C ILE A 282 21.98 33.09 11.39
N TYR A 283 20.89 32.75 10.73
CA TYR A 283 19.96 31.67 11.08
C TYR A 283 19.93 30.60 9.96
N ALA A 284 19.50 29.41 10.30
CA ALA A 284 19.33 28.34 9.28
C ALA A 284 18.12 27.48 9.56
N VAL A 285 17.50 26.97 8.49
CA VAL A 285 16.31 26.11 8.54
C VAL A 285 16.29 25.07 7.40
N GLY A 286 15.41 24.09 7.55
CA GLY A 286 15.12 23.06 6.53
C GLY A 286 16.13 21.92 6.56
N ASP A 287 16.27 21.27 5.43
CA ASP A 287 17.05 20.03 5.29
C ASP A 287 18.56 20.24 5.55
N ALA A 288 19.03 21.48 5.57
CA ALA A 288 20.42 21.80 5.78
C ALA A 288 20.87 21.79 7.25
N ILE A 289 19.92 21.84 8.21
CA ILE A 289 20.25 22.01 9.63
C ILE A 289 20.37 20.69 10.39
N GLU A 290 21.21 20.71 11.39
CA GLU A 290 21.37 19.66 12.40
C GLU A 290 20.90 20.15 13.77
N PHE A 291 20.07 19.35 14.43
CA PHE A 291 19.49 19.68 15.73
C PHE A 291 19.39 18.43 16.62
N PRO A 292 19.22 18.57 17.94
CA PRO A 292 19.06 17.45 18.84
C PRO A 292 17.74 16.69 18.60
N HIS A 293 17.81 15.36 18.49
CA HIS A 293 16.62 14.51 18.39
C HIS A 293 15.82 14.52 19.70
N PRO A 294 14.49 14.75 19.70
CA PRO A 294 13.70 14.96 20.92
C PRO A 294 13.71 13.79 21.92
N ILE A 295 13.93 12.56 21.44
CA ILE A 295 13.94 11.36 22.31
C ILE A 295 15.33 11.09 22.87
N THR A 296 16.39 11.27 22.06
CA THR A 296 17.74 10.81 22.41
C THR A 296 18.70 11.94 22.78
N GLY A 297 18.35 13.18 22.45
CA GLY A 297 19.24 14.34 22.58
C GLY A 297 20.45 14.31 21.63
N LYS A 298 20.64 13.24 20.84
CA LYS A 298 21.77 13.12 19.90
C LYS A 298 21.50 13.93 18.64
N SER A 299 22.55 14.34 17.97
CA SER A 299 22.52 15.05 16.69
C SER A 299 21.67 14.32 15.66
N TRP A 300 20.84 15.08 14.92
CA TRP A 300 19.87 14.56 13.97
C TRP A 300 19.69 15.46 12.74
N LEU A 301 19.52 14.82 11.59
CA LEU A 301 19.11 15.45 10.34
C LEU A 301 17.71 14.96 9.94
N ASN A 302 16.90 15.87 9.39
CA ASN A 302 15.54 15.51 8.98
C ASN A 302 15.15 16.20 7.68
N PHE A 303 15.07 15.44 6.60
CA PHE A 303 14.82 15.92 5.25
C PHE A 303 13.31 15.89 4.93
N LEU A 304 12.50 16.68 5.66
CA LEU A 304 11.04 16.70 5.56
C LEU A 304 10.49 18.13 5.48
N ALA A 305 9.56 18.36 4.57
CA ALA A 305 8.95 19.67 4.33
C ALA A 305 8.13 20.20 5.53
N GLY A 306 7.46 19.32 6.27
CA GLY A 306 6.66 19.70 7.45
C GLY A 306 7.50 20.40 8.52
N PRO A 307 8.57 19.77 9.03
CA PRO A 307 9.53 20.40 9.92
C PRO A 307 10.14 21.69 9.36
N ALA A 308 10.54 21.74 8.08
CA ALA A 308 11.10 22.92 7.44
C ALA A 308 10.14 24.12 7.49
N ASN A 309 8.86 23.92 7.20
CA ASN A 309 7.82 24.95 7.27
C ASN A 309 7.59 25.44 8.72
N ARG A 310 7.62 24.53 9.71
CA ARG A 310 7.51 24.90 11.12
C ARG A 310 8.73 25.71 11.58
N GLN A 311 9.93 25.26 11.22
CA GLN A 311 11.19 25.99 11.50
C GLN A 311 11.16 27.38 10.88
N ALA A 312 10.70 27.52 9.64
CA ALA A 312 10.59 28.79 8.94
C ALA A 312 9.70 29.80 9.68
N ARG A 313 8.62 29.34 10.29
CA ARG A 313 7.75 30.19 11.10
C ARG A 313 8.43 30.64 12.40
N ILE A 314 9.08 29.72 13.09
CA ILE A 314 9.81 30.00 14.34
C ILE A 314 10.97 30.96 14.08
N VAL A 315 11.78 30.69 13.06
CA VAL A 315 12.96 31.52 12.76
C VAL A 315 12.57 32.93 12.33
N ALA A 316 11.51 33.11 11.57
CA ALA A 316 11.02 34.41 11.18
C ALA A 316 10.58 35.25 12.38
N ASP A 317 9.89 34.65 13.35
CA ASP A 317 9.51 35.30 14.60
C ASP A 317 10.77 35.67 15.41
N ASN A 318 11.75 34.79 15.51
CA ASN A 318 13.01 35.03 16.21
C ASN A 318 13.87 36.08 15.52
N MET A 319 13.93 36.11 14.20
CA MET A 319 14.68 37.16 13.48
C MET A 319 14.07 38.53 13.65
N VAL A 320 12.74 38.66 13.74
CA VAL A 320 12.06 39.97 13.82
C VAL A 320 11.90 40.41 15.27
N LEU A 321 11.47 39.50 16.17
CA LEU A 321 11.05 39.85 17.53
C LEU A 321 12.11 39.51 18.60
N GLY A 322 13.28 39.02 18.18
CA GLY A 322 14.30 38.48 19.07
C GLY A 322 14.03 37.01 19.42
N ASN A 323 15.06 36.27 19.84
CA ASN A 323 15.01 34.83 20.13
C ASN A 323 14.04 34.51 21.29
N ARG A 324 12.80 34.15 20.93
CA ARG A 324 11.70 33.88 21.89
C ARG A 324 11.10 32.48 21.73
N LEU A 325 11.04 31.98 20.52
CA LEU A 325 10.41 30.70 20.20
C LEU A 325 11.47 29.63 20.04
N LYS A 326 11.36 28.58 20.84
CA LYS A 326 12.27 27.44 20.77
C LYS A 326 11.78 26.42 19.75
N TYR A 327 12.70 25.83 19.02
CA TYR A 327 12.47 24.65 18.20
C TYR A 327 12.79 23.38 18.98
N GLU A 328 11.81 22.60 19.28
CA GLU A 328 11.91 21.37 20.09
C GLU A 328 12.36 20.13 19.28
N GLY A 329 12.85 20.32 18.08
CA GLY A 329 13.23 19.25 17.19
C GLY A 329 12.05 18.57 16.47
N SER A 330 12.35 17.48 15.78
CA SER A 330 11.41 16.66 15.02
C SER A 330 11.62 15.18 15.29
N VAL A 331 10.55 14.43 15.43
CA VAL A 331 10.57 12.96 15.59
C VAL A 331 10.62 12.21 14.26
N GLY A 332 10.70 12.91 13.13
CA GLY A 332 10.87 12.31 11.81
C GLY A 332 9.61 11.59 11.30
N THR A 333 8.42 12.20 11.49
CA THR A 333 7.18 11.62 10.99
C THR A 333 7.11 11.71 9.48
N SER A 334 7.03 10.54 8.83
CA SER A 334 7.05 10.39 7.38
C SER A 334 5.97 9.43 6.91
N ILE A 335 5.50 9.63 5.69
CA ILE A 335 4.49 8.81 5.04
C ILE A 335 4.76 8.78 3.54
N ALA A 336 4.57 7.62 2.91
CA ALA A 336 4.62 7.46 1.47
C ALA A 336 3.51 6.54 0.99
N LYS A 337 3.04 6.78 -0.21
CA LYS A 337 2.22 5.86 -0.98
C LYS A 337 3.15 4.99 -1.82
N VAL A 338 2.92 3.68 -1.79
CA VAL A 338 3.64 2.70 -2.61
C VAL A 338 2.59 1.87 -3.34
N PHE A 339 2.23 2.27 -4.53
CA PHE A 339 1.05 1.78 -5.28
C PHE A 339 -0.25 2.00 -4.46
N ASP A 340 -0.90 0.95 -4.01
CA ASP A 340 -2.14 1.04 -3.24
C ASP A 340 -1.96 0.85 -1.73
N ILE A 341 -0.74 0.60 -1.25
CA ILE A 341 -0.43 0.62 0.18
C ILE A 341 0.20 1.96 0.62
N THR A 342 0.00 2.27 1.86
CA THR A 342 0.59 3.42 2.56
C THR A 342 1.58 2.92 3.60
N VAL A 343 2.78 3.49 3.59
CA VAL A 343 3.86 3.19 4.55
C VAL A 343 4.16 4.43 5.35
N ALA A 344 4.07 4.36 6.67
CA ALA A 344 4.34 5.50 7.54
C ALA A 344 5.21 5.12 8.73
N SER A 345 6.00 6.08 9.20
CA SER A 345 6.83 5.92 10.40
C SER A 345 6.97 7.23 11.18
N THR A 346 7.20 7.11 12.47
CA THR A 346 7.51 8.23 13.36
C THR A 346 8.38 7.75 14.52
N GLY A 347 9.28 8.58 15.01
CA GLY A 347 10.21 8.24 16.08
C GLY A 347 11.29 7.24 15.66
N LEU A 348 11.67 6.35 16.55
CA LEU A 348 12.79 5.44 16.39
C LEU A 348 12.36 4.00 16.17
N PRO A 349 12.69 3.36 15.04
CA PRO A 349 12.47 1.94 14.82
C PRO A 349 13.41 1.09 15.68
N ALA A 350 13.04 -0.17 15.91
CA ALA A 350 13.81 -1.10 16.74
C ALA A 350 15.27 -1.24 16.30
N LYS A 351 15.52 -1.28 14.98
CA LYS A 351 16.89 -1.36 14.46
C LYS A 351 17.76 -0.15 14.84
N ARG A 352 17.16 1.05 14.89
CA ARG A 352 17.89 2.27 15.27
C ARG A 352 18.16 2.29 16.77
N LEU A 353 17.17 1.90 17.58
CA LEU A 353 17.35 1.77 19.03
C LEU A 353 18.46 0.77 19.36
N LYS A 354 18.50 -0.39 18.66
CA LYS A 354 19.57 -1.38 18.79
C LYS A 354 20.95 -0.81 18.42
N GLN A 355 21.06 -0.05 17.33
CA GLN A 355 22.32 0.61 16.92
C GLN A 355 22.80 1.65 17.93
N MET A 356 21.87 2.29 18.64
CA MET A 356 22.17 3.30 19.65
C MET A 356 22.32 2.72 21.06
N GLU A 357 22.18 1.38 21.19
CA GLU A 357 22.25 0.64 22.48
C GLU A 357 21.19 1.11 23.49
N ILE A 358 20.03 1.61 23.00
CA ILE A 358 18.91 2.01 23.83
C ILE A 358 18.03 0.78 24.09
N PRO A 359 17.80 0.38 25.37
CA PRO A 359 16.91 -0.73 25.70
C PRO A 359 15.48 -0.42 25.22
N TYR A 360 14.86 -1.41 24.57
CA TYR A 360 13.49 -1.28 24.07
C TYR A 360 12.73 -2.60 24.09
N LEU A 361 11.41 -2.50 24.13
CA LEU A 361 10.47 -3.55 23.79
C LEU A 361 9.71 -3.14 22.52
N SER A 362 9.07 -4.11 21.85
CA SER A 362 8.21 -3.80 20.71
C SER A 362 6.96 -4.66 20.71
N ALA A 363 5.88 -4.10 20.17
CA ALA A 363 4.63 -4.82 19.90
C ALA A 363 4.29 -4.66 18.43
N THR A 364 3.81 -5.75 17.82
CA THR A 364 3.28 -5.76 16.45
C THR A 364 1.86 -6.27 16.49
N ILE A 365 0.95 -5.54 15.87
CA ILE A 365 -0.46 -5.89 15.75
C ILE A 365 -0.91 -5.84 14.28
N HIS A 366 -1.95 -6.59 13.99
CA HIS A 366 -2.66 -6.58 12.73
C HIS A 366 -4.12 -6.27 13.02
N SER A 367 -4.63 -5.18 12.51
CA SER A 367 -5.99 -4.69 12.80
C SER A 367 -6.67 -4.20 11.52
N GLY A 368 -8.00 -4.15 11.51
CA GLY A 368 -8.74 -3.54 10.41
C GLY A 368 -8.64 -2.02 10.44
N SER A 369 -8.73 -1.37 9.28
CA SER A 369 -8.80 0.09 9.14
C SER A 369 -10.03 0.67 9.84
N HIS A 370 -11.13 -0.10 9.85
CA HIS A 370 -12.39 0.20 10.53
C HIS A 370 -13.12 -1.11 10.93
N ALA A 371 -14.33 -1.00 11.44
CA ALA A 371 -15.10 -2.14 11.93
C ALA A 371 -15.28 -3.21 10.83
N GLY A 372 -14.86 -4.45 11.11
CA GLY A 372 -14.83 -5.54 10.12
C GLY A 372 -16.21 -5.98 9.61
N TYR A 373 -17.29 -5.65 10.33
CA TYR A 373 -18.67 -5.89 9.88
C TYR A 373 -19.18 -4.79 8.92
N TYR A 374 -18.44 -3.68 8.78
CA TYR A 374 -18.71 -2.65 7.79
C TYR A 374 -17.90 -2.91 6.52
N PRO A 375 -18.51 -2.83 5.32
CA PRO A 375 -17.83 -3.17 4.07
C PRO A 375 -16.58 -2.33 3.81
N GLY A 376 -15.56 -2.93 3.20
CA GLY A 376 -14.36 -2.25 2.76
C GLY A 376 -13.23 -2.19 3.81
N SER A 377 -13.39 -2.80 4.98
CA SER A 377 -12.32 -2.86 5.97
C SER A 377 -11.09 -3.59 5.42
N ARG A 378 -9.95 -2.91 5.41
CA ARG A 378 -8.67 -3.47 4.99
C ARG A 378 -7.69 -3.53 6.15
N GLN A 379 -6.84 -4.54 6.14
CA GLN A 379 -5.88 -4.76 7.22
C GLN A 379 -4.80 -3.69 7.25
N MET A 380 -4.40 -3.32 8.47
CA MET A 380 -3.32 -2.41 8.81
C MET A 380 -2.36 -3.11 9.76
N ASP A 381 -1.09 -3.07 9.45
CA ASP A 381 -0.02 -3.67 10.23
C ASP A 381 0.71 -2.56 10.98
N ILE A 382 0.74 -2.64 12.31
CA ILE A 382 1.29 -1.60 13.18
C ILE A 382 2.38 -2.22 14.06
N LYS A 383 3.53 -1.59 14.10
CA LYS A 383 4.61 -1.92 15.04
C LYS A 383 4.98 -0.70 15.85
N ILE A 384 5.01 -0.83 17.18
CA ILE A 384 5.48 0.22 18.09
C ILE A 384 6.72 -0.23 18.85
N THR A 385 7.55 0.72 19.24
CA THR A 385 8.70 0.55 20.11
C THR A 385 8.57 1.43 21.35
N PHE A 386 8.95 0.91 22.51
CA PHE A 386 8.79 1.60 23.78
C PHE A 386 9.83 1.19 24.81
N SER A 387 9.98 1.99 25.84
CA SER A 387 10.89 1.78 26.95
C SER A 387 10.46 0.60 27.83
N PRO A 388 11.38 -0.31 28.21
CA PRO A 388 11.07 -1.42 29.11
C PRO A 388 10.89 -0.97 30.57
N SER A 389 11.36 0.22 30.96
CA SER A 389 11.33 0.69 32.34
C SER A 389 10.06 1.47 32.70
N ASP A 390 9.56 2.32 31.79
CA ASP A 390 8.45 3.24 32.05
C ASP A 390 7.36 3.23 30.95
N GLY A 391 7.56 2.41 29.90
CA GLY A 391 6.61 2.32 28.80
C GLY A 391 6.56 3.53 27.87
N ARG A 392 7.47 4.50 27.99
CA ARG A 392 7.55 5.68 27.12
C ARG A 392 7.70 5.25 25.66
N LEU A 393 6.89 5.84 24.78
CA LEU A 393 6.93 5.54 23.36
C LEU A 393 8.20 6.09 22.70
N TYR A 394 8.85 5.25 21.90
CA TYR A 394 10.03 5.61 21.11
C TYR A 394 9.71 5.75 19.62
N GLY A 395 8.81 4.92 19.09
CA GLY A 395 8.50 4.94 17.67
C GLY A 395 7.26 4.13 17.30
N ALA A 396 6.74 4.41 16.11
CA ALA A 396 5.67 3.65 15.49
C ALA A 396 5.88 3.54 13.98
N GLN A 397 5.44 2.43 13.41
CA GLN A 397 5.51 2.12 12.00
C GLN A 397 4.19 1.50 11.58
N ILE A 398 3.65 1.90 10.43
CA ILE A 398 2.39 1.39 9.92
C ILE A 398 2.53 1.07 8.43
N VAL A 399 2.05 -0.09 8.02
CA VAL A 399 1.85 -0.48 6.63
C VAL A 399 0.39 -0.89 6.46
N GLY A 400 -0.30 -0.30 5.51
CA GLY A 400 -1.73 -0.59 5.30
C GLY A 400 -2.30 0.18 4.12
N TYR A 401 -3.59 -0.01 3.86
CA TYR A 401 -4.26 0.63 2.72
C TYR A 401 -4.92 1.95 3.10
N GLU A 402 -5.67 1.98 4.20
CA GLU A 402 -6.49 3.12 4.63
C GLU A 402 -6.29 3.43 6.11
N GLY A 403 -6.43 4.71 6.48
CA GLY A 403 -6.36 5.18 7.87
C GLY A 403 -4.98 5.15 8.51
N VAL A 404 -3.93 4.93 7.72
CA VAL A 404 -2.52 4.95 8.14
C VAL A 404 -2.11 6.37 8.56
N ASP A 405 -2.47 7.36 7.75
CA ASP A 405 -2.21 8.79 7.98
C ASP A 405 -2.78 9.29 9.32
N THR A 406 -4.02 8.92 9.60
CA THR A 406 -4.70 9.30 10.84
C THR A 406 -3.98 8.74 12.08
N ARG A 407 -3.59 7.43 12.04
CA ARG A 407 -2.96 6.75 13.18
C ARG A 407 -1.51 7.15 13.38
N ILE A 408 -0.73 7.31 12.32
CA ILE A 408 0.66 7.75 12.47
C ILE A 408 0.76 9.15 13.08
N ASN A 409 -0.18 10.05 12.77
CA ASN A 409 -0.24 11.38 13.37
C ASN A 409 -0.55 11.32 14.87
N GLN A 410 -1.37 10.38 15.33
CA GLN A 410 -1.63 10.18 16.76
C GLN A 410 -0.38 9.69 17.49
N TYR A 411 0.34 8.71 16.92
CA TYR A 411 1.64 8.27 17.48
C TYR A 411 2.68 9.39 17.48
N ALA A 412 2.76 10.19 16.42
CA ALA A 412 3.68 11.30 16.35
C ALA A 412 3.44 12.34 17.46
N LEU A 413 2.17 12.65 17.73
CA LEU A 413 1.78 13.51 18.85
C LEU A 413 2.15 12.87 20.20
N ALA A 414 1.76 11.61 20.40
CA ALA A 414 2.04 10.86 21.63
C ALA A 414 3.55 10.78 21.91
N ILE A 415 4.37 10.43 20.93
CA ILE A 415 5.84 10.40 21.08
C ILE A 415 6.38 11.78 21.42
N LYS A 416 5.92 12.82 20.73
CA LYS A 416 6.41 14.20 20.93
C LYS A 416 6.07 14.73 22.32
N THR A 417 4.92 14.35 22.88
CA THR A 417 4.49 14.75 24.23
C THR A 417 5.05 13.86 25.33
N GLY A 418 5.84 12.84 24.97
CA GLY A 418 6.45 11.91 25.93
C GLY A 418 5.47 10.90 26.52
N ALA A 419 4.37 10.60 25.80
CA ALA A 419 3.36 9.65 26.24
C ALA A 419 3.91 8.23 26.36
N THR A 420 3.26 7.42 27.19
CA THR A 420 3.54 6.02 27.43
C THR A 420 2.58 5.11 26.65
N VAL A 421 2.86 3.82 26.64
CA VAL A 421 1.94 2.80 26.06
C VAL A 421 0.57 2.78 26.75
N ASP A 422 0.52 3.16 28.04
CA ASP A 422 -0.72 3.24 28.82
C ASP A 422 -1.59 4.44 28.36
N ASP A 423 -0.95 5.55 28.00
CA ASP A 423 -1.66 6.73 27.48
C ASP A 423 -2.36 6.43 26.15
N LEU A 424 -1.83 5.52 25.31
CA LEU A 424 -2.50 5.08 24.07
C LEU A 424 -3.85 4.42 24.37
N THR A 425 -3.98 3.76 25.52
CA THR A 425 -5.23 3.07 25.93
C THR A 425 -6.29 4.03 26.41
N ARG A 426 -5.89 5.26 26.80
CA ARG A 426 -6.74 6.33 27.33
C ARG A 426 -7.17 7.33 26.26
N LEU A 427 -6.62 7.23 25.05
CA LEU A 427 -7.03 8.08 23.95
C LEU A 427 -8.52 7.87 23.65
N GLU A 428 -9.26 8.98 23.64
CA GLU A 428 -10.66 8.97 23.19
C GLU A 428 -10.71 9.10 21.68
N HIS A 429 -10.95 7.96 21.01
CA HIS A 429 -11.04 7.90 19.56
C HIS A 429 -12.44 8.19 19.07
N ALA A 430 -12.60 8.99 18.04
CA ALA A 430 -13.86 9.12 17.34
C ALA A 430 -14.19 7.79 16.66
N TYR A 431 -15.38 7.26 16.95
CA TYR A 431 -15.84 5.98 16.43
C TYR A 431 -17.19 6.09 15.72
N ALA A 432 -17.20 5.62 14.49
CA ALA A 432 -18.36 5.08 13.80
C ALA A 432 -17.88 4.00 12.83
N PRO A 433 -18.70 3.00 12.47
CA PRO A 433 -18.26 1.83 11.69
C PRO A 433 -17.44 2.13 10.41
N PRO A 434 -17.75 3.19 9.62
CA PRO A 434 -16.99 3.52 8.42
C PRO A 434 -15.58 4.09 8.66
N PHE A 435 -15.27 4.56 9.87
CA PHE A 435 -14.04 5.33 10.15
C PHE A 435 -13.05 4.58 11.06
N SER A 436 -13.56 3.80 11.99
CA SER A 436 -12.71 3.06 12.93
C SER A 436 -13.46 1.83 13.48
N SER A 437 -12.86 1.14 14.43
CA SER A 437 -13.51 0.15 15.27
C SER A 437 -13.68 0.69 16.70
N ALA A 438 -14.58 0.15 17.49
CA ALA A 438 -14.79 0.57 18.87
C ALA A 438 -13.52 0.45 19.75
N LYS A 439 -12.60 -0.45 19.34
CA LYS A 439 -11.22 -0.51 19.84
C LYS A 439 -10.32 -0.10 18.68
N ASP A 440 -9.94 1.20 18.63
CA ASP A 440 -9.06 1.68 17.59
C ASP A 440 -7.71 0.93 17.60
N PRO A 441 -7.10 0.68 16.45
CA PRO A 441 -5.78 0.04 16.35
C PRO A 441 -4.70 0.65 17.24
N VAL A 442 -4.73 1.98 17.46
CA VAL A 442 -3.79 2.66 18.37
C VAL A 442 -3.99 2.17 19.82
N ALA A 443 -5.24 2.12 20.29
CA ALA A 443 -5.53 1.60 21.62
C ALA A 443 -5.19 0.11 21.75
N ILE A 444 -5.45 -0.72 20.71
CA ILE A 444 -5.06 -2.14 20.69
C ILE A 444 -3.55 -2.28 20.84
N SER A 445 -2.76 -1.46 20.13
CA SER A 445 -1.30 -1.50 20.27
C SER A 445 -0.85 -1.18 21.71
N GLY A 446 -1.51 -0.23 22.35
CA GLY A 446 -1.31 0.10 23.75
C GLY A 446 -1.64 -1.07 24.71
N TYR A 447 -2.77 -1.77 24.49
CA TYR A 447 -3.12 -2.95 25.29
C TYR A 447 -2.10 -4.07 25.16
N VAL A 448 -1.63 -4.37 23.93
CA VAL A 448 -0.62 -5.40 23.70
C VAL A 448 0.70 -5.02 24.36
N ALA A 449 1.15 -3.78 24.17
CA ALA A 449 2.39 -3.28 24.78
C ALA A 449 2.31 -3.24 26.31
N GLY A 450 1.18 -2.82 26.87
CA GLY A 450 0.93 -2.84 28.31
C GLY A 450 0.97 -4.26 28.90
N ASN A 451 0.45 -5.25 28.19
CA ASN A 451 0.54 -6.65 28.62
C ASN A 451 1.98 -7.16 28.59
N ILE A 452 2.80 -6.75 27.63
CA ILE A 452 4.22 -7.08 27.57
C ILE A 452 4.95 -6.41 28.74
N LEU A 453 4.77 -5.11 28.93
CA LEU A 453 5.43 -4.32 29.97
C LEU A 453 5.10 -4.83 31.37
N ALA A 454 3.86 -5.22 31.61
CA ALA A 454 3.39 -5.79 32.89
C ALA A 454 3.76 -7.28 33.09
N GLY A 455 4.49 -7.90 32.16
CA GLY A 455 4.87 -9.33 32.27
C GLY A 455 3.72 -10.32 32.08
N LYS A 456 2.49 -9.83 31.75
CA LYS A 456 1.33 -10.68 31.50
C LYS A 456 1.50 -11.53 30.23
N MET A 457 2.25 -11.03 29.26
CA MET A 457 2.62 -11.74 28.04
C MET A 457 4.14 -11.67 27.85
N THR A 458 4.79 -12.82 27.67
CA THR A 458 6.21 -12.90 27.31
C THR A 458 6.32 -12.93 25.78
N PRO A 459 6.92 -11.91 25.14
CA PRO A 459 7.02 -11.86 23.69
C PRO A 459 8.05 -12.87 23.18
N LEU A 460 7.75 -13.46 22.01
CA LEU A 460 8.68 -14.15 21.15
C LEU A 460 8.77 -13.36 19.84
N TYR A 461 9.94 -12.99 19.41
CA TYR A 461 10.14 -12.27 18.17
C TYR A 461 10.52 -13.23 17.04
N TRP A 462 10.13 -12.89 15.81
CA TRP A 462 10.32 -13.74 14.64
C TRP A 462 11.79 -14.15 14.39
N ARG A 463 12.75 -13.25 14.65
CA ARG A 463 14.18 -13.56 14.52
C ARG A 463 14.68 -14.55 15.56
N GLU A 464 14.15 -14.47 16.78
CA GLU A 464 14.48 -15.42 17.83
C GLU A 464 14.00 -16.82 17.46
N LEU A 465 12.78 -16.89 16.87
CA LEU A 465 12.23 -18.16 16.40
C LEU A 465 13.00 -18.71 15.20
N GLU A 466 13.37 -17.86 14.24
CA GLU A 466 14.15 -18.27 13.07
C GLU A 466 15.53 -18.84 13.43
N GLN A 467 16.17 -18.28 14.46
CA GLN A 467 17.51 -18.67 14.90
C GLN A 467 17.52 -19.76 16.00
N ALA A 468 16.36 -20.15 16.47
CA ALA A 468 16.24 -21.06 17.59
C ALA A 468 16.46 -22.52 17.18
N ASP A 469 17.03 -23.26 18.12
CA ASP A 469 17.01 -24.74 18.11
C ASP A 469 15.63 -25.22 18.59
N THR A 470 14.71 -25.40 17.62
CA THR A 470 13.34 -25.80 17.91
C THR A 470 13.21 -27.22 18.49
N THR A 471 14.29 -27.99 18.57
CA THR A 471 14.27 -29.32 19.25
C THR A 471 14.22 -29.20 20.78
N LYS A 472 14.52 -28.02 21.32
CA LYS A 472 14.53 -27.73 22.78
C LYS A 472 13.27 -27.06 23.30
N VAL A 473 12.32 -26.78 22.42
CA VAL A 473 11.06 -26.11 22.75
C VAL A 473 9.90 -26.85 22.10
N ILE A 474 8.71 -26.72 22.64
CA ILE A 474 7.53 -27.16 21.92
C ILE A 474 6.90 -25.96 21.25
N LEU A 475 6.76 -26.02 19.94
CA LEU A 475 6.10 -24.96 19.13
C LEU A 475 4.66 -25.39 18.89
N VAL A 476 3.70 -24.59 19.37
CA VAL A 476 2.27 -24.91 19.27
C VAL A 476 1.54 -23.87 18.41
N ASP A 477 0.93 -24.34 17.33
CA ASP A 477 0.01 -23.58 16.50
C ASP A 477 -1.41 -23.70 17.08
N VAL A 478 -1.92 -22.60 17.60
CA VAL A 478 -3.26 -22.56 18.23
C VAL A 478 -4.36 -22.11 17.26
N ARG A 479 -4.10 -22.20 15.96
CA ARG A 479 -5.10 -21.98 14.91
C ARG A 479 -5.97 -23.23 14.73
N THR A 480 -7.06 -23.08 13.98
CA THR A 480 -7.89 -24.24 13.62
C THR A 480 -7.11 -25.27 12.80
N ALA A 481 -7.58 -26.51 12.77
CA ALA A 481 -6.96 -27.58 11.98
C ALA A 481 -6.92 -27.21 10.47
N ASP A 482 -7.94 -26.55 9.96
CA ASP A 482 -7.97 -26.09 8.54
C ASP A 482 -6.91 -25.02 8.27
N GLU A 483 -6.75 -24.03 9.17
CA GLU A 483 -5.70 -23.03 9.04
C GLU A 483 -4.29 -23.65 9.12
N TYR A 484 -4.11 -24.69 9.96
CA TYR A 484 -2.87 -25.44 10.07
C TYR A 484 -2.56 -26.21 8.78
N ALA A 485 -3.56 -26.86 8.19
CA ALA A 485 -3.43 -27.61 6.94
C ALA A 485 -3.03 -26.71 5.75
N LEU A 486 -3.43 -25.42 5.77
CA LEU A 486 -3.00 -24.41 4.79
C LEU A 486 -1.53 -23.98 4.95
N GLY A 487 -0.82 -24.57 5.89
CA GLY A 487 0.59 -24.33 6.17
C GLY A 487 0.84 -23.72 7.54
N THR A 488 1.94 -24.10 8.15
CA THR A 488 2.36 -23.73 9.50
C THR A 488 3.87 -23.45 9.54
N ILE A 489 4.41 -23.23 10.74
CA ILE A 489 5.86 -23.18 10.98
C ILE A 489 6.37 -24.61 11.17
N GLY A 490 7.46 -24.98 10.52
CA GLY A 490 8.01 -26.33 10.59
C GLY A 490 8.24 -26.81 12.01
N GLY A 491 7.82 -28.05 12.32
CA GLY A 491 7.93 -28.65 13.65
C GLY A 491 6.85 -28.22 14.65
N ALA A 492 5.87 -27.39 14.26
CA ALA A 492 4.78 -27.01 15.14
C ALA A 492 3.73 -28.12 15.28
N VAL A 493 3.22 -28.30 16.51
CA VAL A 493 2.06 -29.14 16.81
C VAL A 493 0.80 -28.31 16.78
N ASN A 494 -0.29 -28.84 16.21
CA ASN A 494 -1.56 -28.12 16.19
C ASN A 494 -2.45 -28.52 17.38
N ILE A 495 -2.70 -27.55 18.22
CA ILE A 495 -3.68 -27.65 19.30
C ILE A 495 -4.54 -26.37 19.24
N PRO A 496 -5.71 -26.42 18.59
CA PRO A 496 -6.58 -25.25 18.46
C PRO A 496 -6.90 -24.63 19.83
N LEU A 497 -6.99 -23.30 19.89
CA LEU A 497 -7.25 -22.58 21.13
C LEU A 497 -8.49 -23.11 21.87
N ASP A 498 -9.54 -23.45 21.13
CA ASP A 498 -10.81 -23.87 21.71
C ASP A 498 -10.69 -25.28 22.34
N ASP A 499 -9.82 -26.14 21.81
CA ASP A 499 -9.54 -27.48 22.32
C ASP A 499 -8.42 -27.48 23.37
N LEU A 500 -7.70 -26.35 23.54
CA LEU A 500 -6.47 -26.30 24.35
C LEU A 500 -6.68 -26.76 25.79
N ARG A 501 -7.82 -26.43 26.41
CA ARG A 501 -8.10 -26.79 27.81
C ARG A 501 -8.23 -28.30 28.03
N GLU A 502 -8.73 -29.01 27.02
CA GLU A 502 -8.92 -30.47 27.07
C GLU A 502 -7.63 -31.18 26.64
N ARG A 503 -6.86 -30.57 25.75
CA ARG A 503 -5.67 -31.18 25.13
C ARG A 503 -4.35 -30.66 25.70
N MET A 504 -4.34 -29.79 26.71
CA MET A 504 -3.10 -29.24 27.27
C MET A 504 -2.19 -30.34 27.88
N GLY A 505 -2.72 -31.52 28.27
CA GLY A 505 -1.93 -32.66 28.70
C GLY A 505 -1.00 -33.23 27.63
N GLU A 506 -1.20 -32.87 26.34
CA GLU A 506 -0.29 -33.23 25.25
C GLU A 506 0.97 -32.34 25.24
N ILE A 507 0.98 -31.23 26.00
CA ILE A 507 2.09 -30.29 26.09
C ILE A 507 2.93 -30.63 27.34
N PRO A 508 4.20 -30.97 27.22
CA PRO A 508 5.08 -31.19 28.37
C PRO A 508 5.24 -29.92 29.22
N THR A 509 5.27 -30.06 30.54
CA THR A 509 5.34 -28.92 31.48
C THR A 509 6.78 -28.51 31.81
N ASP A 510 7.75 -29.32 31.46
CA ASP A 510 9.18 -29.18 31.78
C ASP A 510 10.01 -28.58 30.64
N VAL A 511 9.40 -28.26 29.51
CA VAL A 511 10.03 -27.63 28.37
C VAL A 511 9.41 -26.25 28.06
N PRO A 512 10.17 -25.32 27.48
CA PRO A 512 9.62 -24.04 27.02
C PRO A 512 8.52 -24.24 25.97
N VAL A 513 7.40 -23.51 26.11
CA VAL A 513 6.26 -23.55 25.17
C VAL A 513 6.17 -22.26 24.39
N TRP A 514 6.33 -22.37 23.10
CA TRP A 514 6.22 -21.24 22.18
C TRP A 514 4.93 -21.34 21.37
N LEU A 515 4.09 -20.31 21.50
CA LEU A 515 2.76 -20.27 20.93
C LEU A 515 2.69 -19.31 19.76
N PHE A 516 1.91 -19.64 18.75
CA PHE A 516 1.55 -18.70 17.71
C PHE A 516 0.15 -18.98 17.16
N CYS A 517 -0.42 -17.95 16.55
CA CYS A 517 -1.62 -18.06 15.72
C CYS A 517 -1.43 -17.19 14.46
N GLY A 518 -2.49 -16.82 13.75
CA GLY A 518 -2.42 -15.98 12.57
C GLY A 518 -1.75 -14.62 12.81
N VAL A 519 -2.19 -13.90 13.88
CA VAL A 519 -1.82 -12.49 14.14
C VAL A 519 -1.40 -12.19 15.58
N GLY A 520 -1.40 -13.19 16.50
CA GLY A 520 -0.91 -13.06 17.87
C GLY A 520 -1.98 -13.10 18.98
N LEU A 521 -3.26 -12.79 18.71
CA LEU A 521 -4.31 -12.72 19.74
C LEU A 521 -4.64 -14.08 20.35
N ARG A 522 -4.92 -15.11 19.55
CA ARG A 522 -5.22 -16.47 20.06
C ARG A 522 -4.02 -17.04 20.81
N GLY A 523 -2.79 -16.78 20.36
CA GLY A 523 -1.56 -17.16 21.06
C GLY A 523 -1.45 -16.49 22.44
N TYR A 524 -1.83 -15.21 22.57
CA TYR A 524 -1.90 -14.53 23.86
C TYR A 524 -2.93 -15.19 24.79
N LEU A 525 -4.12 -15.51 24.31
CA LEU A 525 -5.15 -16.20 25.10
C LEU A 525 -4.65 -17.59 25.55
N ALA A 526 -4.05 -18.36 24.66
CA ALA A 526 -3.42 -19.63 24.94
C ALA A 526 -2.32 -19.51 26.00
N SER A 527 -1.47 -18.48 25.91
CA SER A 527 -0.40 -18.27 26.90
C SER A 527 -0.94 -18.04 28.31
N ASN A 528 -2.06 -17.34 28.44
CA ASN A 528 -2.71 -17.13 29.74
C ASN A 528 -3.32 -18.43 30.29
N ILE A 529 -3.95 -19.23 29.42
CA ILE A 529 -4.49 -20.55 29.81
C ILE A 529 -3.37 -21.44 30.35
N LEU A 530 -2.27 -21.57 29.63
CA LEU A 530 -1.14 -22.43 30.05
C LEU A 530 -0.48 -21.92 31.34
N LYS A 531 -0.20 -20.60 31.42
CA LYS A 531 0.38 -20.00 32.65
C LYS A 531 -0.51 -20.22 33.87
N ALA A 532 -1.82 -20.11 33.75
CA ALA A 532 -2.79 -20.34 34.81
C ALA A 532 -2.82 -21.86 35.25
N ASN A 533 -2.38 -22.76 34.38
CA ASN A 533 -2.29 -24.18 34.64
C ASN A 533 -0.84 -24.67 34.94
N GLY A 534 0.04 -23.74 35.35
CA GLY A 534 1.36 -24.10 35.92
C GLY A 534 2.51 -24.17 34.92
N TYR A 535 2.29 -23.89 33.64
CA TYR A 535 3.38 -23.78 32.67
C TYR A 535 4.19 -22.50 32.91
N ARG A 536 5.52 -22.63 33.10
CA ARG A 536 6.36 -21.51 33.57
C ARG A 536 6.96 -20.68 32.44
N ASP A 537 7.47 -21.35 31.40
CA ASP A 537 8.12 -20.68 30.25
C ASP A 537 7.22 -20.74 29.02
N VAL A 538 6.29 -19.78 28.96
CA VAL A 538 5.31 -19.69 27.86
C VAL A 538 5.52 -18.36 27.15
N ARG A 539 5.83 -18.41 25.85
CA ARG A 539 6.07 -17.23 25.00
C ARG A 539 5.08 -17.20 23.84
N ASN A 540 4.69 -16.00 23.42
CA ASN A 540 3.77 -15.80 22.30
C ASN A 540 4.47 -15.03 21.15
N LEU A 541 4.40 -15.57 19.94
CA LEU A 541 4.97 -14.97 18.74
C LEU A 541 4.22 -13.67 18.40
N ILE A 542 4.94 -12.56 18.53
CA ILE A 542 4.40 -11.21 18.26
C ILE A 542 4.13 -11.04 16.76
N GLY A 543 2.89 -10.60 16.46
CA GLY A 543 2.38 -10.50 15.08
C GLY A 543 2.09 -11.85 14.42
N GLY A 544 2.29 -12.97 15.13
CA GLY A 544 1.91 -14.31 14.72
C GLY A 544 2.56 -14.79 13.42
N LEU A 545 1.94 -15.80 12.82
CA LEU A 545 2.39 -16.41 11.57
C LEU A 545 2.50 -15.41 10.42
N LYS A 546 1.64 -14.39 10.36
CA LYS A 546 1.67 -13.39 9.30
C LYS A 546 2.99 -12.62 9.30
N THR A 547 3.40 -12.08 10.45
CA THR A 547 4.69 -11.39 10.58
C THR A 547 5.87 -12.32 10.31
N TYR A 548 5.82 -13.55 10.83
CA TYR A 548 6.87 -14.54 10.60
C TYR A 548 7.03 -14.86 9.12
N ARG A 549 5.94 -15.19 8.42
CA ARG A 549 5.96 -15.52 6.98
C ARG A 549 6.49 -14.36 6.15
N ALA A 550 6.01 -13.15 6.38
CA ALA A 550 6.50 -11.98 5.66
C ALA A 550 8.01 -11.76 5.87
N ALA A 551 8.47 -11.88 7.12
CA ALA A 551 9.86 -11.64 7.48
C ALA A 551 10.82 -12.75 7.04
N THR A 552 10.34 -13.99 6.83
CA THR A 552 11.15 -15.15 6.41
C THR A 552 10.91 -15.56 4.95
N ALA A 553 9.99 -14.86 4.26
CA ALA A 553 9.74 -15.12 2.85
C ALA A 553 10.99 -14.87 2.02
N LYS A 554 11.35 -15.86 1.19
CA LYS A 554 12.36 -15.66 0.16
C LYS A 554 11.77 -14.80 -0.94
N LEU A 555 12.43 -13.72 -1.28
CA LEU A 555 12.06 -12.95 -2.45
C LEU A 555 12.18 -13.85 -3.69
N VAL A 556 11.16 -13.81 -4.53
CA VAL A 556 11.22 -14.51 -5.82
C VAL A 556 12.34 -13.87 -6.63
N ALA A 557 13.28 -14.69 -7.12
CA ALA A 557 14.33 -14.18 -7.99
C ALA A 557 13.68 -13.46 -9.18
N PRO A 558 14.12 -12.24 -9.51
CA PRO A 558 13.54 -11.51 -10.63
C PRO A 558 13.68 -12.34 -11.91
N ALA A 559 12.59 -12.52 -12.64
CA ALA A 559 12.65 -13.03 -14.02
C ALA A 559 13.46 -12.06 -14.88
N ASP A 560 14.13 -12.56 -15.91
CA ASP A 560 15.03 -11.78 -16.76
C ASP A 560 14.44 -10.42 -17.17
N PHE A 561 15.04 -9.35 -16.66
CA PHE A 561 14.70 -7.97 -17.02
C PHE A 561 15.11 -7.65 -18.47
N ASP A 562 16.06 -8.42 -19.00
CA ASP A 562 16.68 -8.20 -20.31
C ASP A 562 15.90 -8.82 -21.48
N THR A 563 15.05 -9.83 -21.24
CA THR A 563 14.39 -10.61 -22.31
C THR A 563 13.06 -10.06 -22.80
N ALA A 564 12.50 -9.05 -22.17
CA ALA A 564 11.17 -8.53 -22.48
C ALA A 564 11.12 -7.46 -23.61
N ALA A 565 12.24 -7.13 -24.25
CA ALA A 565 12.34 -6.01 -25.20
C ALA A 565 12.10 -6.35 -26.66
N ASP A 566 12.12 -7.63 -27.08
CA ASP A 566 12.17 -7.99 -28.51
C ASP A 566 10.83 -8.40 -29.15
N SER A 567 9.70 -8.15 -28.52
CA SER A 567 8.40 -8.51 -29.12
C SER A 567 7.44 -7.34 -29.30
N HIS A 568 7.84 -6.28 -29.99
CA HIS A 568 6.86 -5.33 -30.54
C HIS A 568 7.34 -4.69 -31.83
N SER A 569 6.91 -5.25 -32.94
CA SER A 569 6.69 -4.51 -34.18
C SER A 569 5.41 -5.02 -34.82
N SER A 570 4.35 -4.26 -34.72
CA SER A 570 3.49 -3.84 -35.84
C SER A 570 2.11 -3.38 -35.34
N GLU A 571 1.79 -2.14 -35.76
CA GLU A 571 0.42 -1.61 -35.71
C GLU A 571 -0.49 -2.44 -36.61
N ALA A 572 -1.67 -2.82 -36.09
CA ALA A 572 -2.83 -3.09 -36.92
C ALA A 572 -4.12 -2.85 -36.13
N ALA A 573 -4.95 -2.03 -36.69
CA ALA A 573 -6.31 -1.75 -36.25
C ALA A 573 -7.17 -3.03 -36.31
N VAL A 574 -7.95 -3.28 -35.28
CA VAL A 574 -8.78 -4.49 -35.18
C VAL A 574 -10.23 -4.18 -35.46
N HIS A 575 -10.74 -4.79 -36.52
CA HIS A 575 -12.17 -5.01 -36.74
C HIS A 575 -12.64 -6.25 -35.97
N TYR A 576 -13.81 -6.14 -35.33
CA TYR A 576 -14.47 -7.23 -34.61
C TYR A 576 -14.92 -8.30 -35.57
N ASN A 577 -14.50 -9.54 -35.33
CA ASN A 577 -15.22 -10.72 -35.77
C ASN A 577 -15.00 -11.89 -34.80
N HIS A 578 -16.09 -12.54 -34.43
CA HIS A 578 -16.09 -13.74 -33.60
C HIS A 578 -15.65 -14.94 -34.43
N SER A 579 -14.48 -15.52 -34.11
CA SER A 579 -14.15 -16.89 -34.52
C SER A 579 -13.09 -17.49 -33.61
N CYS A 580 -13.22 -18.76 -33.31
CA CYS A 580 -12.25 -19.59 -32.61
C CYS A 580 -11.17 -20.00 -33.63
N GLU A 581 -9.95 -19.52 -33.48
CA GLU A 581 -8.85 -19.91 -34.35
C GLU A 581 -7.88 -20.88 -33.64
N THR A 582 -7.61 -21.98 -34.27
CA THR A 582 -6.57 -22.97 -33.92
C THR A 582 -5.28 -22.61 -34.70
N SER A 583 -4.18 -22.34 -34.01
CA SER A 583 -2.86 -22.19 -34.62
C SER A 583 -1.87 -23.18 -34.01
N VAL A 584 -1.08 -23.82 -34.84
CA VAL A 584 -0.02 -24.75 -34.45
C VAL A 584 1.28 -23.97 -34.36
N CYS A 585 1.94 -24.01 -33.20
CA CYS A 585 3.30 -23.53 -33.02
C CYS A 585 4.31 -24.67 -33.07
N GLU A 586 5.53 -24.40 -33.52
CA GLU A 586 6.60 -25.39 -33.68
C GLU A 586 6.91 -26.09 -32.33
N GLY A 587 6.59 -27.38 -32.28
CA GLY A 587 6.76 -28.25 -31.13
C GLY A 587 5.67 -29.27 -30.89
N GLY A 588 4.65 -29.32 -31.74
CA GLY A 588 3.65 -30.46 -31.82
C GLY A 588 2.56 -30.41 -30.74
N LYS A 589 2.36 -29.33 -29.99
CA LYS A 589 1.23 -29.18 -29.08
C LYS A 589 0.23 -28.17 -29.63
N THR A 590 -1.03 -28.58 -29.67
CA THR A 590 -2.14 -27.71 -30.07
C THR A 590 -2.44 -26.71 -28.97
N VAL A 591 -2.37 -25.41 -29.29
CA VAL A 591 -2.77 -24.32 -28.36
C VAL A 591 -4.06 -23.71 -28.86
N VAL A 592 -5.11 -23.81 -28.06
CA VAL A 592 -6.41 -23.18 -28.33
C VAL A 592 -6.39 -21.80 -27.70
N ARG A 593 -6.82 -20.77 -28.45
CA ARG A 593 -6.89 -19.39 -27.95
C ARG A 593 -8.31 -18.95 -27.69
N VAL A 594 -8.55 -18.35 -26.53
CA VAL A 594 -9.87 -17.83 -26.13
C VAL A 594 -9.73 -16.36 -25.77
N ASP A 595 -10.47 -15.53 -26.48
CA ASP A 595 -10.58 -14.10 -26.15
C ASP A 595 -11.79 -13.86 -25.21
N ALA A 596 -11.48 -13.44 -24.00
CA ALA A 596 -12.43 -12.99 -22.99
C ALA A 596 -12.21 -11.51 -22.63
N CYS A 597 -11.57 -10.74 -23.53
CA CYS A 597 -11.40 -9.30 -23.34
C CYS A 597 -12.74 -8.57 -23.32
N GLY A 598 -12.83 -7.51 -22.48
CA GLY A 598 -14.06 -6.76 -22.31
C GLY A 598 -15.12 -7.42 -21.44
N ILE A 599 -14.89 -8.66 -20.99
CA ILE A 599 -15.78 -9.40 -20.10
C ILE A 599 -15.23 -9.31 -18.69
N GLN A 600 -16.08 -9.03 -17.70
CA GLN A 600 -15.71 -8.98 -16.28
C GLN A 600 -16.05 -10.31 -15.59
N CYS A 601 -15.39 -10.55 -14.44
CA CYS A 601 -15.66 -11.71 -13.58
C CYS A 601 -17.18 -11.92 -13.36
N PRO A 602 -17.70 -13.19 -13.53
CA PRO A 602 -17.00 -14.45 -13.73
C PRO A 602 -16.79 -14.86 -15.20
N GLY A 603 -17.14 -13.98 -16.15
CA GLY A 603 -17.17 -14.28 -17.59
C GLY A 603 -15.87 -14.92 -18.12
N PRO A 604 -14.66 -14.39 -17.85
CA PRO A 604 -13.42 -15.00 -18.31
C PRO A 604 -13.21 -16.43 -17.82
N ILE A 605 -13.54 -16.71 -16.55
CA ILE A 605 -13.43 -18.07 -15.98
C ILE A 605 -14.45 -19.03 -16.58
N LEU A 606 -15.66 -18.56 -16.86
CA LEU A 606 -16.68 -19.38 -17.53
C LEU A 606 -16.28 -19.75 -18.97
N LYS A 607 -15.77 -18.78 -19.77
CA LYS A 607 -15.22 -19.04 -21.10
C LYS A 607 -14.03 -20.00 -21.07
N MET A 608 -13.13 -19.78 -20.11
CA MET A 608 -11.98 -20.66 -19.88
C MET A 608 -12.43 -22.10 -19.59
N LYS A 609 -13.41 -22.30 -18.70
CA LYS A 609 -13.98 -23.62 -18.39
C LYS A 609 -14.58 -24.27 -19.64
N GLN A 610 -15.43 -23.56 -20.38
CA GLN A 610 -16.06 -24.07 -21.58
C GLN A 610 -15.02 -24.54 -22.62
N ALA A 611 -13.97 -23.77 -22.83
CA ALA A 611 -12.88 -24.15 -23.73
C ALA A 611 -12.09 -25.37 -23.21
N MET A 612 -11.78 -25.37 -21.90
CA MET A 612 -11.10 -26.51 -21.27
C MET A 612 -11.90 -27.81 -21.34
N ASP A 613 -13.23 -27.76 -21.26
CA ASP A 613 -14.08 -28.94 -21.35
C ASP A 613 -13.95 -29.62 -22.73
N GLY A 614 -13.71 -28.86 -23.80
CA GLY A 614 -13.51 -29.34 -25.17
C GLY A 614 -12.10 -29.85 -25.50
N LEU A 615 -11.10 -29.67 -24.65
CA LEU A 615 -9.71 -30.04 -24.91
C LEU A 615 -9.41 -31.48 -24.53
N ALA A 616 -8.48 -32.12 -25.28
CA ALA A 616 -7.88 -33.40 -24.89
C ALA A 616 -6.75 -33.20 -23.86
N PRO A 617 -6.44 -34.23 -23.04
CA PRO A 617 -5.32 -34.15 -22.10
C PRO A 617 -3.98 -33.88 -22.83
N GLY A 618 -3.20 -32.93 -22.30
CA GLY A 618 -1.93 -32.48 -22.88
C GLY A 618 -2.08 -31.31 -23.85
N GLU A 619 -3.28 -30.94 -24.27
CA GLU A 619 -3.53 -29.72 -25.02
C GLU A 619 -3.48 -28.48 -24.12
N GLN A 620 -3.11 -27.34 -24.71
CA GLN A 620 -2.93 -26.08 -24.00
C GLN A 620 -3.99 -25.05 -24.39
N LEU A 621 -4.37 -24.23 -23.42
CA LEU A 621 -5.32 -23.14 -23.56
C LEU A 621 -4.65 -21.82 -23.23
N GLU A 622 -4.69 -20.86 -24.14
CA GLU A 622 -4.38 -19.45 -23.88
C GLU A 622 -5.69 -18.68 -23.73
N VAL A 623 -5.88 -18.06 -22.58
CA VAL A 623 -7.05 -17.21 -22.34
C VAL A 623 -6.60 -15.76 -22.11
N ARG A 624 -7.20 -14.86 -22.86
CA ARG A 624 -6.96 -13.41 -22.80
C ARG A 624 -8.14 -12.71 -22.14
N ALA A 625 -7.90 -11.85 -21.15
CA ALA A 625 -8.94 -11.07 -20.47
C ALA A 625 -8.43 -9.69 -20.06
N THR A 626 -9.32 -8.70 -20.01
CA THR A 626 -9.01 -7.37 -19.50
C THR A 626 -9.30 -7.21 -18.01
N ASP A 627 -9.78 -8.25 -17.35
CA ASP A 627 -10.03 -8.29 -15.90
C ASP A 627 -8.74 -8.60 -15.15
N ALA A 628 -8.30 -7.67 -14.31
CA ALA A 628 -7.06 -7.77 -13.54
C ALA A 628 -7.06 -8.93 -12.51
N ALA A 629 -8.22 -9.39 -12.06
CA ALA A 629 -8.37 -10.53 -11.15
C ALA A 629 -8.23 -11.88 -11.87
N PHE A 630 -8.50 -11.92 -13.18
CA PHE A 630 -8.58 -13.14 -13.97
C PHE A 630 -7.36 -14.08 -13.84
N PRO A 631 -6.09 -13.62 -13.86
CA PRO A 631 -4.96 -14.55 -13.78
C PRO A 631 -4.86 -15.31 -12.45
N ARG A 632 -5.29 -14.68 -11.36
CA ARG A 632 -5.34 -15.32 -10.04
C ARG A 632 -6.48 -16.31 -9.94
N ASP A 633 -7.63 -15.93 -10.48
CA ASP A 633 -8.81 -16.79 -10.53
C ASP A 633 -8.56 -18.01 -11.42
N ALA A 634 -7.87 -17.84 -12.56
CA ALA A 634 -7.46 -18.94 -13.44
C ALA A 634 -6.50 -19.91 -12.75
N GLU A 635 -5.51 -19.39 -12.01
CA GLU A 635 -4.58 -20.21 -11.23
C GLU A 635 -5.29 -20.98 -10.10
N ALA A 636 -6.20 -20.30 -9.37
CA ALA A 636 -7.01 -20.91 -8.33
C ALA A 636 -7.93 -22.00 -8.90
N TRP A 637 -8.55 -21.74 -10.05
CA TRP A 637 -9.37 -22.70 -10.75
C TRP A 637 -8.56 -23.93 -11.19
N CYS A 638 -7.37 -23.76 -11.75
CA CYS A 638 -6.48 -24.87 -12.12
C CYS A 638 -6.14 -25.74 -10.92
N ARG A 639 -5.79 -25.14 -9.76
CA ARG A 639 -5.54 -25.89 -8.52
C ARG A 639 -6.75 -26.72 -8.06
N THR A 640 -7.95 -26.16 -8.18
CA THR A 640 -9.19 -26.81 -7.75
C THR A 640 -9.61 -27.94 -8.69
N THR A 641 -9.37 -27.80 -10.00
CA THR A 641 -9.80 -28.75 -11.04
C THR A 641 -8.72 -29.75 -11.43
N GLY A 642 -7.50 -29.63 -10.88
CA GLY A 642 -6.37 -30.50 -11.16
C GLY A 642 -5.69 -30.24 -12.50
N ASN A 643 -6.03 -29.17 -13.21
CA ASN A 643 -5.34 -28.75 -14.43
C ASN A 643 -4.03 -28.03 -14.11
N ARG A 644 -3.10 -28.04 -15.07
CA ARG A 644 -1.78 -27.45 -14.89
C ARG A 644 -1.77 -26.00 -15.34
N PHE A 645 -1.55 -25.08 -14.41
CA PHE A 645 -1.28 -23.68 -14.73
C PHE A 645 0.16 -23.52 -15.21
N LEU A 646 0.35 -23.06 -16.45
CA LEU A 646 1.68 -22.95 -17.07
C LEU A 646 2.33 -21.59 -16.83
N GLY A 647 1.52 -20.56 -16.64
CA GLY A 647 2.01 -19.20 -16.40
C GLY A 647 1.00 -18.12 -16.76
N ARG A 648 1.36 -16.90 -16.45
CA ARG A 648 0.60 -15.69 -16.78
C ARG A 648 1.54 -14.58 -17.24
N HIS A 649 1.06 -13.72 -18.10
CA HIS A 649 1.70 -12.47 -18.47
C HIS A 649 0.64 -11.43 -18.81
N SER A 650 1.03 -10.18 -18.93
CA SER A 650 0.12 -9.12 -19.34
C SER A 650 0.72 -8.29 -20.47
N GLU A 651 -0.10 -7.96 -21.47
CA GLU A 651 0.27 -7.16 -22.63
C GLU A 651 -0.76 -6.04 -22.83
N SER A 652 -0.31 -4.77 -22.75
CA SER A 652 -1.18 -3.60 -23.03
C SER A 652 -2.52 -3.62 -22.30
N GLY A 653 -2.55 -4.01 -21.02
CA GLY A 653 -3.78 -4.09 -20.21
C GLY A 653 -4.64 -5.34 -20.47
N VAL A 654 -4.15 -6.27 -21.27
CA VAL A 654 -4.74 -7.61 -21.44
C VAL A 654 -3.93 -8.60 -20.62
N TYR A 655 -4.59 -9.35 -19.76
CA TYR A 655 -4.03 -10.41 -18.94
C TYR A 655 -4.20 -11.75 -19.66
N ILE A 656 -3.11 -12.50 -19.77
CA ILE A 656 -3.03 -13.75 -20.48
C ILE A 656 -2.69 -14.86 -19.49
N ALA A 657 -3.50 -15.94 -19.50
CA ALA A 657 -3.24 -17.13 -18.71
C ALA A 657 -3.06 -18.34 -19.64
N MET A 658 -2.00 -19.13 -19.39
CA MET A 658 -1.67 -20.35 -20.11
C MET A 658 -1.96 -21.56 -19.22
N ILE A 659 -2.73 -22.51 -19.75
CA ILE A 659 -3.21 -23.68 -19.00
C ILE A 659 -3.05 -24.93 -19.84
N GLU A 660 -2.63 -26.05 -19.23
CA GLU A 660 -2.57 -27.37 -19.89
C GLU A 660 -3.61 -28.29 -19.25
N LYS A 661 -4.42 -28.93 -20.09
CA LYS A 661 -5.35 -29.95 -19.64
C LYS A 661 -4.60 -31.18 -19.17
N THR A 662 -4.85 -31.60 -17.93
CA THR A 662 -4.23 -32.80 -17.37
C THR A 662 -5.25 -33.96 -17.36
N THR A 663 -4.75 -35.18 -17.50
CA THR A 663 -5.54 -36.37 -17.19
C THR A 663 -5.72 -36.45 -15.69
N PRO A 664 -6.91 -36.74 -15.13
CA PRO A 664 -7.04 -37.04 -13.72
C PRO A 664 -6.17 -38.26 -13.39
N CYS A 665 -5.00 -38.02 -12.78
CA CYS A 665 -4.16 -39.11 -12.32
C CYS A 665 -4.82 -39.72 -11.08
N ALA A 666 -5.18 -40.99 -11.16
CA ALA A 666 -5.55 -41.78 -10.00
C ALA A 666 -4.34 -41.96 -9.12
N VAL A 667 -4.12 -41.00 -8.22
CA VAL A 667 -3.22 -41.19 -7.09
C VAL A 667 -4.04 -41.93 -6.02
N GLU A 668 -3.72 -43.17 -5.80
CA GLU A 668 -4.07 -43.89 -4.58
C GLU A 668 -3.39 -43.15 -3.39
N ALA A 669 -4.05 -42.15 -2.87
CA ALA A 669 -3.77 -41.60 -1.57
C ALA A 669 -4.97 -41.92 -0.68
N SER A 670 -4.70 -42.46 0.47
CA SER A 670 -5.61 -42.72 1.58
C SER A 670 -6.73 -41.67 1.66
N LYS A 671 -7.96 -42.10 1.47
CA LYS A 671 -9.19 -41.31 1.52
C LYS A 671 -9.31 -40.57 2.85
N PRO A 672 -9.31 -39.20 2.86
CA PRO A 672 -10.22 -38.52 3.74
C PRO A 672 -11.62 -38.70 3.12
N GLN A 673 -12.61 -38.97 3.92
CA GLN A 673 -13.99 -38.96 3.51
C GLN A 673 -14.33 -37.64 2.83
N GLN A 674 -14.46 -37.67 1.49
CA GLN A 674 -14.97 -36.53 0.75
C GLN A 674 -16.46 -36.39 1.04
N GLY A 675 -16.81 -35.58 2.03
CA GLY A 675 -18.10 -34.97 2.08
C GLY A 675 -18.27 -34.10 0.83
N ASP A 676 -19.43 -34.20 0.21
CA ASP A 676 -19.85 -33.45 -0.97
C ASP A 676 -19.85 -31.94 -0.63
N SER A 677 -18.70 -31.25 -0.74
CA SER A 677 -18.50 -29.87 -0.29
C SER A 677 -19.15 -28.88 -1.27
N GLY A 678 -20.46 -28.66 -1.11
CA GLY A 678 -21.24 -27.66 -1.83
C GLY A 678 -20.92 -26.23 -1.39
N LYS A 679 -21.57 -25.27 -2.05
CA LYS A 679 -21.59 -23.85 -1.69
C LYS A 679 -23.05 -23.41 -1.57
N THR A 680 -23.39 -22.67 -0.50
CA THR A 680 -24.73 -22.11 -0.37
C THR A 680 -24.71 -20.61 -0.21
N LEU A 681 -25.70 -19.95 -0.82
CA LEU A 681 -25.91 -18.52 -0.68
C LEU A 681 -27.36 -18.29 -0.21
N ILE A 682 -27.58 -17.34 0.71
CA ILE A 682 -28.89 -16.83 1.04
C ILE A 682 -29.02 -15.45 0.41
N LEU A 683 -29.99 -15.26 -0.44
CA LEU A 683 -30.36 -13.95 -0.97
C LEU A 683 -31.60 -13.43 -0.25
N PHE A 684 -31.42 -12.42 0.57
CA PHE A 684 -32.48 -11.77 1.34
C PHE A 684 -32.96 -10.47 0.67
N SER A 685 -32.07 -9.76 -0.02
CA SER A 685 -32.33 -8.45 -0.62
C SER A 685 -32.79 -8.55 -2.08
N ASP A 686 -33.60 -7.57 -2.53
CA ASP A 686 -33.92 -7.34 -3.93
C ASP A 686 -33.19 -6.11 -4.53
N ASP A 687 -32.17 -5.59 -3.83
CA ASP A 687 -31.32 -4.54 -4.39
C ASP A 687 -30.56 -5.08 -5.59
N LEU A 688 -30.64 -4.42 -6.74
CA LEU A 688 -30.04 -4.85 -8.00
C LEU A 688 -28.53 -5.19 -7.87
N ASP A 689 -27.78 -4.37 -7.16
CA ASP A 689 -26.34 -4.56 -6.92
C ASP A 689 -26.05 -5.81 -6.08
N LYS A 690 -26.84 -6.12 -5.08
CA LYS A 690 -26.71 -7.33 -4.27
C LYS A 690 -27.14 -8.58 -5.01
N VAL A 691 -28.22 -8.48 -5.76
CA VAL A 691 -28.69 -9.60 -6.61
C VAL A 691 -27.65 -9.93 -7.70
N LEU A 692 -27.06 -8.91 -8.33
CA LEU A 692 -25.96 -9.09 -9.28
C LEU A 692 -24.77 -9.81 -8.63
N ALA A 693 -24.34 -9.34 -7.44
CA ALA A 693 -23.24 -9.97 -6.70
C ALA A 693 -23.55 -11.45 -6.38
N THR A 694 -24.77 -11.78 -6.01
CA THR A 694 -25.18 -13.17 -5.73
C THR A 694 -24.99 -14.07 -6.95
N PHE A 695 -25.44 -13.64 -8.12
CA PHE A 695 -25.32 -14.46 -9.32
C PHE A 695 -23.89 -14.51 -9.87
N VAL A 696 -23.11 -13.44 -9.70
CA VAL A 696 -21.67 -13.46 -10.01
C VAL A 696 -20.95 -14.51 -9.15
N LEU A 697 -21.19 -14.51 -7.82
CA LEU A 697 -20.57 -15.46 -6.90
C LEU A 697 -21.05 -16.90 -7.17
N ALA A 698 -22.33 -17.07 -7.44
CA ALA A 698 -22.89 -18.41 -7.73
C ALA A 698 -22.31 -18.99 -9.02
N ASN A 699 -22.22 -18.21 -10.09
CA ASN A 699 -21.61 -18.62 -11.34
C ASN A 699 -20.11 -18.92 -11.18
N GLY A 700 -19.37 -18.07 -10.48
CA GLY A 700 -17.97 -18.32 -10.16
C GLY A 700 -17.75 -19.61 -9.35
N ALA A 701 -18.62 -19.87 -8.37
CA ALA A 701 -18.57 -21.10 -7.59
C ALA A 701 -18.93 -22.34 -8.42
N ALA A 702 -19.98 -22.27 -9.25
CA ALA A 702 -20.39 -23.36 -10.14
C ALA A 702 -19.30 -23.70 -11.18
N ALA A 703 -18.57 -22.70 -11.68
CA ALA A 703 -17.45 -22.88 -12.59
C ALA A 703 -16.31 -23.74 -12.00
N THR A 704 -16.19 -23.84 -10.67
CA THR A 704 -15.22 -24.74 -10.01
C THR A 704 -15.69 -26.22 -9.93
N GLY A 705 -16.83 -26.55 -10.55
CA GLY A 705 -17.39 -27.91 -10.56
C GLY A 705 -18.06 -28.31 -9.24
N ARG A 706 -18.37 -27.38 -8.36
CA ARG A 706 -19.04 -27.65 -7.08
C ARG A 706 -20.54 -27.43 -7.19
N LYS A 707 -21.31 -28.17 -6.39
CA LYS A 707 -22.75 -27.93 -6.27
C LYS A 707 -22.98 -26.58 -5.58
N VAL A 708 -23.82 -25.74 -6.18
CA VAL A 708 -24.17 -24.44 -5.64
C VAL A 708 -25.67 -24.38 -5.47
N SER A 709 -26.14 -23.91 -4.30
CA SER A 709 -27.57 -23.69 -4.03
C SER A 709 -27.77 -22.25 -3.55
N ILE A 710 -28.76 -21.56 -4.11
CA ILE A 710 -29.19 -20.24 -3.66
C ILE A 710 -30.54 -20.33 -3.00
N PHE A 711 -30.65 -19.89 -1.75
CA PHE A 711 -31.91 -19.84 -1.00
C PHE A 711 -32.46 -18.40 -1.03
N PHE A 712 -33.58 -18.22 -1.74
CA PHE A 712 -34.25 -16.92 -1.88
C PHE A 712 -35.29 -16.75 -0.80
N THR A 713 -35.14 -15.73 0.02
CA THR A 713 -36.04 -15.46 1.12
C THR A 713 -36.47 -13.98 1.16
N PHE A 714 -37.62 -13.67 1.65
CA PHE A 714 -38.22 -12.34 1.70
C PHE A 714 -38.06 -11.56 0.37
N TRP A 715 -37.43 -10.41 0.38
CA TRP A 715 -37.24 -9.54 -0.81
C TRP A 715 -36.48 -10.24 -1.93
N GLY A 716 -35.54 -11.14 -1.60
CA GLY A 716 -34.79 -11.92 -2.57
C GLY A 716 -35.65 -12.74 -3.54
N LEU A 717 -36.88 -13.07 -3.17
CA LEU A 717 -37.85 -13.73 -4.08
C LEU A 717 -38.15 -12.90 -5.35
N ASN A 718 -38.01 -11.56 -5.28
CA ASN A 718 -38.24 -10.70 -6.45
C ASN A 718 -37.18 -10.90 -7.55
N ALA A 719 -36.00 -11.42 -7.23
CA ALA A 719 -34.94 -11.73 -8.19
C ALA A 719 -35.27 -12.90 -9.13
N ILE A 720 -36.14 -13.80 -8.68
CA ILE A 720 -36.50 -15.03 -9.40
C ILE A 720 -37.95 -15.05 -9.92
N LYS A 721 -38.65 -13.89 -9.90
CA LYS A 721 -39.96 -13.74 -10.54
C LYS A 721 -39.84 -13.76 -12.06
N LYS A 722 -40.81 -14.37 -12.71
CA LYS A 722 -40.95 -14.37 -14.19
C LYS A 722 -41.18 -12.97 -14.72
N THR A 723 -40.50 -12.59 -15.77
CA THR A 723 -40.81 -11.38 -16.54
C THR A 723 -42.16 -11.58 -17.27
N ASN A 724 -43.11 -10.69 -17.00
CA ASN A 724 -44.49 -10.83 -17.50
C ASN A 724 -45.22 -12.11 -17.00
N GLY A 725 -45.00 -12.49 -15.75
CA GLY A 725 -45.65 -13.64 -15.13
C GLY A 725 -47.18 -13.56 -15.13
N PRO A 726 -47.87 -14.72 -14.88
CA PRO A 726 -49.30 -14.77 -14.88
C PRO A 726 -49.92 -13.94 -13.77
N LYS A 727 -51.14 -13.37 -14.00
CA LYS A 727 -51.92 -12.72 -12.97
C LYS A 727 -52.59 -13.80 -12.12
N VAL A 728 -52.13 -13.95 -10.88
CA VAL A 728 -52.64 -14.97 -9.96
C VAL A 728 -53.64 -14.34 -8.95
N ALA A 729 -54.65 -15.07 -8.58
CA ALA A 729 -55.60 -14.64 -7.56
C ALA A 729 -54.93 -14.64 -6.18
N LYS A 730 -54.97 -13.49 -5.49
CA LYS A 730 -54.34 -13.29 -4.18
C LYS A 730 -55.35 -12.75 -3.19
N ASP A 731 -55.13 -12.98 -1.90
CA ASP A 731 -55.83 -12.38 -0.81
C ASP A 731 -55.53 -10.87 -0.70
N PHE A 732 -56.15 -10.18 0.23
CA PHE A 732 -56.03 -8.74 0.41
C PHE A 732 -54.57 -8.31 0.63
N PHE A 733 -53.84 -8.99 1.52
CA PHE A 733 -52.43 -8.67 1.83
C PHE A 733 -51.51 -9.02 0.67
N GLY A 734 -51.70 -10.16 0.02
CA GLY A 734 -50.93 -10.54 -1.18
C GLY A 734 -51.12 -9.58 -2.35
N ARG A 735 -52.31 -8.94 -2.50
CA ARG A 735 -52.56 -7.88 -3.48
C ARG A 735 -51.82 -6.60 -3.11
N MET A 736 -51.83 -6.23 -1.82
CA MET A 736 -51.09 -5.07 -1.33
C MET A 736 -49.59 -5.24 -1.56
N PHE A 737 -49.00 -6.37 -1.20
CA PHE A 737 -47.58 -6.65 -1.48
C PHE A 737 -47.25 -6.65 -2.98
N SER A 738 -48.13 -7.21 -3.82
CA SER A 738 -47.92 -7.21 -5.27
C SER A 738 -47.95 -5.80 -5.88
N TRP A 739 -48.58 -4.84 -5.23
CA TRP A 739 -48.59 -3.43 -5.65
C TRP A 739 -47.30 -2.70 -5.19
N MET A 740 -46.78 -3.08 -4.01
CA MET A 740 -45.60 -2.42 -3.43
C MET A 740 -44.28 -3.00 -3.89
N LEU A 741 -44.23 -4.28 -4.27
CA LEU A 741 -43.01 -4.98 -4.65
C LEU A 741 -42.73 -4.91 -6.17
N PRO A 742 -41.45 -5.02 -6.59
CA PRO A 742 -41.12 -5.20 -8.00
C PRO A 742 -41.87 -6.35 -8.64
N SER A 743 -42.42 -6.13 -9.85
CA SER A 743 -43.16 -7.16 -10.55
C SER A 743 -42.26 -8.31 -11.03
N ASP A 744 -41.01 -8.00 -11.32
CA ASP A 744 -39.98 -8.94 -11.81
C ASP A 744 -38.55 -8.35 -11.63
N SER A 745 -37.54 -9.15 -11.98
CA SER A 745 -36.12 -8.80 -11.84
C SER A 745 -35.70 -7.53 -12.62
N THR A 746 -36.41 -7.15 -13.68
CA THR A 746 -36.05 -5.99 -14.51
C THR A 746 -36.32 -4.66 -13.81
N ARG A 747 -37.14 -4.67 -12.75
CA ARG A 747 -37.56 -3.49 -11.97
C ARG A 747 -36.87 -3.33 -10.63
N LEU A 748 -35.86 -4.14 -10.35
CA LEU A 748 -35.08 -4.02 -9.13
C LEU A 748 -34.37 -2.66 -9.04
N ALA A 749 -34.37 -2.08 -7.85
CA ALA A 749 -33.75 -0.80 -7.52
C ALA A 749 -32.30 -1.00 -7.06
N LEU A 750 -31.47 0.06 -7.04
CA LEU A 750 -30.17 0.04 -6.40
C LEU A 750 -30.29 0.27 -4.90
N SER A 751 -29.41 -0.35 -4.11
CA SER A 751 -29.32 -0.14 -2.66
C SER A 751 -28.98 1.32 -2.31
N LYS A 752 -28.17 1.97 -3.15
CA LYS A 752 -27.76 3.37 -3.02
C LYS A 752 -27.90 4.07 -4.37
N MET A 753 -28.04 5.39 -4.36
CA MET A 753 -28.14 6.21 -5.58
C MET A 753 -29.28 5.81 -6.53
N ASN A 754 -30.37 5.29 -6.00
CA ASN A 754 -31.49 4.82 -6.84
C ASN A 754 -32.22 5.97 -7.57
N MET A 755 -32.24 7.21 -7.03
CA MET A 755 -32.74 8.45 -7.65
C MET A 755 -34.09 8.23 -8.38
N MET A 756 -35.09 7.71 -7.70
CA MET A 756 -36.38 7.32 -8.26
C MET A 756 -36.32 6.35 -9.45
N GLY A 757 -35.32 5.42 -9.40
CA GLY A 757 -35.12 4.39 -10.45
C GLY A 757 -34.23 4.81 -11.61
N MET A 758 -33.79 6.06 -11.68
CA MET A 758 -32.80 6.49 -12.69
C MET A 758 -31.44 5.81 -12.47
N GLY A 759 -31.03 5.61 -11.23
CA GLY A 759 -29.78 4.94 -10.88
C GLY A 759 -29.72 3.51 -11.41
N ALA A 760 -30.77 2.71 -11.22
CA ALA A 760 -30.85 1.36 -11.75
C ALA A 760 -30.81 1.32 -13.29
N LYS A 761 -31.48 2.25 -13.97
CA LYS A 761 -31.41 2.39 -15.43
C LYS A 761 -30.01 2.76 -15.90
N MET A 762 -29.36 3.69 -15.21
CA MET A 762 -27.99 4.11 -15.52
C MET A 762 -27.01 2.95 -15.31
N MET A 763 -27.14 2.18 -14.21
CA MET A 763 -26.33 0.99 -13.95
C MET A 763 -26.47 -0.05 -15.08
N ARG A 764 -27.69 -0.39 -15.46
CA ARG A 764 -27.96 -1.34 -16.57
C ARG A 764 -27.44 -0.82 -17.93
N TYR A 765 -27.48 0.50 -18.16
CA TYR A 765 -26.89 1.11 -19.36
C TYR A 765 -25.36 1.01 -19.33
N LEU A 766 -24.73 1.30 -18.20
CA LEU A 766 -23.27 1.22 -18.02
C LEU A 766 -22.77 -0.22 -18.14
N MET A 767 -23.50 -1.19 -17.57
CA MET A 767 -23.18 -2.61 -17.72
C MET A 767 -23.15 -3.00 -19.20
N ARG A 768 -24.18 -2.67 -19.97
CA ARG A 768 -24.21 -2.92 -21.43
C ARG A 768 -23.08 -2.22 -22.18
N LYS A 769 -22.80 -0.95 -21.86
CA LYS A 769 -21.71 -0.20 -22.50
C LYS A 769 -20.33 -0.78 -22.22
N LYS A 770 -20.15 -1.43 -21.06
CA LYS A 770 -18.90 -2.05 -20.63
C LYS A 770 -18.82 -3.55 -20.89
N GLY A 771 -19.77 -4.14 -21.58
CA GLY A 771 -19.80 -5.57 -21.89
C GLY A 771 -19.99 -6.46 -20.65
N VAL A 772 -20.64 -5.94 -19.59
CA VAL A 772 -21.01 -6.71 -18.39
C VAL A 772 -22.38 -7.31 -18.62
N ASP A 773 -22.52 -8.62 -18.39
CA ASP A 773 -23.76 -9.37 -18.53
C ASP A 773 -24.87 -8.77 -17.64
N SER A 774 -26.08 -8.70 -18.17
CA SER A 774 -27.25 -8.26 -17.41
C SER A 774 -27.60 -9.24 -16.29
N LEU A 775 -28.40 -8.79 -15.32
CA LEU A 775 -28.91 -9.67 -14.26
C LEU A 775 -29.60 -10.91 -14.82
N GLU A 776 -30.39 -10.73 -15.85
CA GLU A 776 -31.16 -11.80 -16.51
C GLU A 776 -30.24 -12.80 -17.19
N GLU A 777 -29.16 -12.36 -17.83
CA GLU A 777 -28.11 -13.20 -18.41
C GLU A 777 -27.34 -13.98 -17.36
N LEU A 778 -26.86 -13.30 -16.29
CA LEU A 778 -26.16 -13.95 -15.17
C LEU A 778 -27.03 -14.99 -14.47
N ARG A 779 -28.33 -14.71 -14.33
CA ARG A 779 -29.29 -15.64 -13.76
C ARG A 779 -29.49 -16.86 -14.66
N GLN A 780 -29.58 -16.66 -15.97
CA GLN A 780 -29.69 -17.76 -16.90
C GLN A 780 -28.42 -18.61 -16.90
N GLN A 781 -27.25 -18.00 -16.90
CA GLN A 781 -25.98 -18.73 -16.77
C GLN A 781 -25.91 -19.56 -15.48
N ALA A 782 -26.46 -19.08 -14.38
CA ALA A 782 -26.53 -19.84 -13.13
C ALA A 782 -27.42 -21.08 -13.29
N VAL A 783 -28.56 -20.97 -13.98
CA VAL A 783 -29.41 -22.09 -14.31
C VAL A 783 -28.67 -23.09 -15.20
N ASP A 784 -28.02 -22.62 -16.25
CA ASP A 784 -27.29 -23.47 -17.22
C ASP A 784 -26.08 -24.14 -16.55
N ASN A 785 -25.47 -23.54 -15.57
CA ASN A 785 -24.39 -24.10 -14.75
C ASN A 785 -24.88 -25.06 -13.65
N GLY A 786 -26.18 -25.32 -13.56
CA GLY A 786 -26.76 -26.28 -12.62
C GLY A 786 -26.84 -25.73 -11.16
N VAL A 787 -26.88 -24.40 -10.97
CA VAL A 787 -27.14 -23.81 -9.66
C VAL A 787 -28.58 -24.08 -9.24
N GLU A 788 -28.77 -24.68 -8.07
CA GLU A 788 -30.08 -24.97 -7.49
C GLU A 788 -30.71 -23.69 -6.92
N PHE A 789 -31.93 -23.35 -7.35
CA PHE A 789 -32.69 -22.23 -6.83
C PHE A 789 -33.74 -22.72 -5.88
N ILE A 790 -33.72 -22.26 -4.61
CA ILE A 790 -34.68 -22.68 -3.57
C ILE A 790 -35.43 -21.44 -3.07
N ALA A 791 -36.74 -21.38 -3.25
CA ALA A 791 -37.60 -20.31 -2.74
C ALA A 791 -38.16 -20.70 -1.36
N CYS A 792 -38.01 -19.76 -0.40
CA CYS A 792 -38.51 -19.97 0.97
C CYS A 792 -40.03 -19.98 1.03
N GLN A 793 -40.64 -21.13 1.38
CA GLN A 793 -42.10 -21.27 1.47
C GLN A 793 -42.73 -20.25 2.44
N MET A 794 -42.14 -20.09 3.64
CA MET A 794 -42.64 -19.12 4.63
C MET A 794 -42.66 -17.69 4.08
N SER A 795 -41.57 -17.28 3.38
CA SER A 795 -41.51 -15.95 2.81
C SER A 795 -42.49 -15.75 1.64
N MET A 796 -42.71 -16.81 0.86
CA MET A 796 -43.76 -16.79 -0.19
C MET A 796 -45.14 -16.58 0.41
N ASP A 797 -45.47 -17.27 1.50
CA ASP A 797 -46.77 -17.19 2.16
C ASP A 797 -46.97 -15.80 2.80
N VAL A 798 -45.97 -15.29 3.50
CA VAL A 798 -46.02 -13.96 4.14
C VAL A 798 -46.14 -12.84 3.12
N MET A 799 -45.41 -12.92 2.01
CA MET A 799 -45.37 -11.85 0.98
C MET A 799 -46.43 -12.06 -0.12
N GLY A 800 -47.21 -13.11 -0.04
CA GLY A 800 -48.25 -13.45 -1.03
C GLY A 800 -47.67 -13.74 -2.43
N VAL A 801 -46.46 -14.26 -2.51
CA VAL A 801 -45.85 -14.71 -3.78
C VAL A 801 -46.25 -16.14 -4.07
N ARG A 802 -46.82 -16.36 -5.25
CA ARG A 802 -47.26 -17.70 -5.66
C ARG A 802 -46.20 -18.40 -6.53
N ARG A 803 -46.17 -19.72 -6.45
CA ARG A 803 -45.22 -20.55 -7.23
C ARG A 803 -45.24 -20.26 -8.73
N GLU A 804 -46.40 -19.99 -9.26
CA GLU A 804 -46.63 -19.70 -10.69
C GLU A 804 -45.96 -18.39 -11.15
N GLU A 805 -45.68 -17.49 -10.20
CA GLU A 805 -44.99 -16.21 -10.46
C GLU A 805 -43.46 -16.36 -10.53
N LEU A 806 -42.92 -17.49 -10.06
CA LEU A 806 -41.50 -17.79 -10.02
C LEU A 806 -41.06 -18.57 -11.27
N LEU A 807 -39.76 -18.51 -11.57
CA LEU A 807 -39.16 -19.32 -12.65
C LEU A 807 -39.46 -20.83 -12.50
N ASP A 808 -39.51 -21.53 -13.60
CA ASP A 808 -39.95 -22.96 -13.62
C ASP A 808 -38.96 -23.90 -12.92
N ASN A 809 -37.67 -23.55 -12.95
CA ASN A 809 -36.57 -24.31 -12.35
C ASN A 809 -36.38 -24.03 -10.84
N VAL A 810 -37.25 -23.27 -10.17
CA VAL A 810 -37.15 -22.99 -8.73
C VAL A 810 -37.81 -24.12 -7.93
N THR A 811 -37.09 -24.62 -6.95
CA THR A 811 -37.63 -25.58 -5.96
C THR A 811 -38.20 -24.77 -4.76
N VAL A 812 -39.33 -25.15 -4.23
CA VAL A 812 -39.88 -24.54 -3.02
C VAL A 812 -39.40 -25.35 -1.81
N GLY A 813 -38.86 -24.69 -0.81
CA GLY A 813 -38.35 -25.36 0.38
C GLY A 813 -38.41 -24.46 1.64
N GLY A 814 -38.27 -25.07 2.79
CA GLY A 814 -38.16 -24.37 4.07
C GLY A 814 -36.71 -24.26 4.54
N VAL A 815 -36.53 -23.73 5.75
CA VAL A 815 -35.22 -23.59 6.42
C VAL A 815 -34.51 -24.96 6.52
N ALA A 816 -35.23 -26.05 6.79
CA ALA A 816 -34.65 -27.40 6.86
C ALA A 816 -34.02 -27.84 5.53
N THR A 817 -34.66 -27.53 4.39
CA THR A 817 -34.12 -27.79 3.06
C THR A 817 -32.82 -27.02 2.81
N TYR A 818 -32.77 -25.77 3.25
CA TYR A 818 -31.55 -24.98 3.20
C TYR A 818 -30.45 -25.55 4.10
N MET A 819 -30.78 -25.86 5.37
CA MET A 819 -29.82 -26.40 6.35
C MET A 819 -29.18 -27.71 5.86
N GLU A 820 -29.96 -28.61 5.26
CA GLU A 820 -29.41 -29.82 4.67
C GLU A 820 -28.34 -29.54 3.58
N ARG A 821 -28.49 -28.46 2.80
CA ARG A 821 -27.51 -28.03 1.82
C ARG A 821 -26.34 -27.33 2.49
N ALA A 822 -26.59 -26.50 3.51
CA ALA A 822 -25.59 -25.73 4.25
C ALA A 822 -24.64 -26.62 5.05
N GLU A 823 -25.15 -27.71 5.66
CA GLU A 823 -24.31 -28.70 6.38
C GLU A 823 -23.35 -29.46 5.44
N LYS A 824 -23.73 -29.66 4.20
CA LYS A 824 -22.89 -30.27 3.15
C LYS A 824 -22.01 -29.27 2.43
N ALA A 825 -22.14 -27.98 2.74
CA ALA A 825 -21.42 -26.90 2.10
C ALA A 825 -20.24 -26.44 2.95
N ASN A 826 -19.11 -26.15 2.32
CA ASN A 826 -17.96 -25.57 2.99
C ASN A 826 -17.90 -24.02 2.90
N VAL A 827 -18.84 -23.41 2.22
CA VAL A 827 -19.04 -21.96 2.16
C VAL A 827 -20.53 -21.66 2.23
N ASN A 828 -20.91 -20.83 3.20
CA ASN A 828 -22.28 -20.36 3.40
C ASN A 828 -22.23 -18.82 3.44
N LEU A 829 -22.92 -18.16 2.50
CA LEU A 829 -22.96 -16.70 2.41
C LEU A 829 -24.38 -16.18 2.57
N PHE A 830 -24.51 -15.05 3.26
CA PHE A 830 -25.77 -14.31 3.41
C PHE A 830 -25.63 -12.94 2.72
N ILE A 831 -26.50 -12.61 1.74
CA ILE A 831 -26.45 -11.41 0.89
C ILE A 831 -27.77 -10.64 0.94
#